data_d60cc16ba9feeae57c4dfd8a45e9dba6
#
_entry.id   d60cc16ba9feeae57c4dfd8a45e9dba6
#
_cell.length_a   1.000
_cell.length_b   1.000
_cell.length_c   1.000
_cell.angle_alpha   90.00
_cell.angle_beta   90.00
_cell.angle_gamma   90.00
#
_symmetry.space_group_name_H-M   'P 1'
#
loop_
_entity.id
_entity.type
_entity.pdbx_description
1 polymer ?
#
loop_
_entity_poly.entity_id
_entity_poly.type
_entity_poly.pdbx_seq_one_letter_code
_entity_poly.pdbx_strand_id
1 'polypeptide(L)'
;MKVSKKKAVTVMLAGMWGFSLQAQSVLDSLDVEQLKVGYTRIDMRSIGGAVERVTAEQLRKGLMTSAIDALSGQTAGVQVQTGGNQEAMVSAVRVRGTTSLTGGNDPLVIIDNVACDLAALSTIYPADIESFTILKDASETSQYGSRGAAGVIQVATKKGKEGRFQIYYDGNVGVESVYKRLNMLSADAYRQAARQMNVGFYDGGGSTDYNDVILRQGFVQNHHVAFGGGTESSNYRISTGLMDHWTVVRTNHLRNYIVKLDMTQKAFDDRVTFDIGTFGSIRQAAQIAFPGKLFYSASAFNPTIPNGRNAEGEFDQIPEAAWINNPNWLLWMDDDEDLGHFNGHLNAKANLGYGIQLKFFGSYSYNTVDNAHFYGYEAYRGDKKTEELLNNISLNKKFEFKNSSLNLMVLAERQQTKSKGFHVTTTDFSTSLFGYDNISAGAQRPWEGTGSFFTKSTMESFLFSAQYILLDRYTISVNGRADGSSKVGKNDRWGYFPSLSTSWVIWEKDKAKTPLKGWKAFTNYIKLRVGYGLSGNLGGIDAYNSMQLMAPNGIISSKGTTKTSLAILRNANPDLKWEVKHTFNVGLNAAFWNQRIALTVDYYNSKVKDMLYMYDVPVPPFAFDKMLANLGSMSNSGVEVGFGITPYRSKDMEFTMNINMSFEHNKLISLDGYYNGQLLTAPKSTGLAAVSGAGFHGSSNVVSQVVGQPLGVFDLPHCTGLTVDEHGVRHYEVTKESYICGQATPKMRLGSNFAFRYRHCDIALQANGAFGHHIFNGTALTFMNMLSLPNYNVMEGAPEMNIQDQTISDYWLERGDYLNIDYITVGWTIPVKWRFVRNLRLSASVNNLCTITGYSGLTPMINSSVVNSTLGVDDKNTFPVYRTYSMGVSIQF
;
A
#
# COMPACT_ATOMS: atom_id res chain seq x y z
N MET A 1 11.12 -33.43 -14.16
CA MET A 1 10.06 -34.45 -13.88
C MET A 1 8.68 -33.79 -13.94
N LYS A 2 7.97 -33.91 -15.08
CA LYS A 2 6.68 -33.25 -15.31
C LYS A 2 5.58 -33.96 -14.52
N VAL A 3 5.15 -33.37 -13.40
CA VAL A 3 3.94 -33.81 -12.70
C VAL A 3 2.75 -33.01 -13.24
N SER A 4 1.80 -33.73 -13.81
CA SER A 4 0.59 -33.24 -14.46
C SER A 4 -0.23 -32.31 -13.57
N LYS A 5 -0.35 -31.04 -13.96
CA LYS A 5 -1.08 -29.97 -13.27
C LYS A 5 -2.62 -30.16 -13.19
N LYS A 6 -3.19 -31.23 -13.72
CA LYS A 6 -4.66 -31.48 -13.71
C LYS A 6 -5.19 -32.14 -12.44
N LYS A 7 -4.36 -32.72 -11.56
CA LYS A 7 -4.83 -33.45 -10.38
C LYS A 7 -4.99 -32.60 -9.11
N ALA A 8 -4.38 -31.44 -9.00
CA ALA A 8 -4.45 -30.62 -7.79
C ALA A 8 -5.77 -29.83 -7.65
N VAL A 9 -6.39 -29.44 -8.75
CA VAL A 9 -7.65 -28.69 -8.73
C VAL A 9 -8.86 -29.60 -8.46
N THR A 10 -8.79 -30.86 -8.85
CA THR A 10 -9.90 -31.82 -8.72
C THR A 10 -10.03 -32.37 -7.28
N VAL A 11 -8.98 -32.40 -6.49
CA VAL A 11 -9.02 -32.88 -5.10
C VAL A 11 -9.67 -31.86 -4.15
N MET A 12 -9.63 -30.56 -4.45
CA MET A 12 -10.32 -29.54 -3.65
C MET A 12 -11.85 -29.48 -3.86
N LEU A 13 -12.35 -29.99 -4.99
CA LEU A 13 -13.79 -29.93 -5.31
C LEU A 13 -14.58 -31.19 -4.93
N ALA A 14 -13.92 -32.31 -4.66
CA ALA A 14 -14.59 -33.60 -4.41
C ALA A 14 -14.98 -33.87 -2.94
N GLY A 15 -14.57 -32.98 -1.99
CA GLY A 15 -14.84 -33.16 -0.54
C GLY A 15 -16.15 -32.51 -0.04
N MET A 16 -17.00 -31.95 -0.90
CA MET A 16 -18.09 -31.06 -0.48
C MET A 16 -19.52 -31.64 -0.53
N TRP A 17 -19.70 -32.95 -0.47
CA TRP A 17 -21.06 -33.51 -0.45
C TRP A 17 -21.38 -34.24 0.86
N GLY A 18 -22.26 -33.64 1.61
CA GLY A 18 -23.04 -34.23 2.71
C GLY A 18 -22.88 -33.50 4.03
N PHE A 19 -23.90 -32.74 4.37
CA PHE A 19 -24.57 -32.65 5.67
C PHE A 19 -25.40 -31.36 5.79
N SER A 20 -26.67 -31.52 6.05
CA SER A 20 -27.66 -30.48 6.32
C SER A 20 -27.87 -30.31 7.83
N LEU A 21 -28.00 -29.09 8.33
CA LEU A 21 -29.00 -28.61 9.24
C LEU A 21 -28.63 -27.36 10.07
N GLN A 22 -29.48 -26.38 9.97
CA GLN A 22 -29.84 -25.22 10.84
C GLN A 22 -28.74 -24.29 11.35
N ALA A 23 -28.88 -23.04 10.94
CA ALA A 23 -28.06 -21.89 11.32
C ALA A 23 -28.87 -20.67 11.70
N GLN A 24 -28.30 -19.85 12.52
CA GLN A 24 -28.68 -18.50 12.81
C GLN A 24 -27.54 -17.56 12.42
N SER A 25 -27.83 -16.45 11.80
CA SER A 25 -27.19 -15.60 10.81
C SER A 25 -25.80 -15.00 11.07
N VAL A 26 -25.00 -14.91 10.00
CA VAL A 26 -23.78 -14.07 9.86
C VAL A 26 -24.14 -12.59 9.58
N LEU A 27 -25.41 -12.32 9.30
CA LEU A 27 -25.92 -10.98 8.95
C LEU A 27 -26.89 -10.40 10.00
N ASP A 28 -26.79 -10.79 11.28
CA ASP A 28 -27.34 -9.99 12.38
C ASP A 28 -26.77 -8.55 12.36
N SER A 29 -25.73 -8.31 11.56
CA SER A 29 -25.18 -6.98 11.27
C SER A 29 -25.94 -6.20 10.19
N LEU A 30 -26.89 -6.80 9.47
CA LEU A 30 -27.84 -6.05 8.60
C LEU A 30 -28.98 -5.43 9.39
N ASP A 31 -29.20 -5.85 10.62
CA ASP A 31 -30.14 -5.20 11.50
C ASP A 31 -29.55 -3.89 12.06
N VAL A 32 -29.93 -2.78 11.40
CA VAL A 32 -29.88 -1.41 11.91
C VAL A 32 -28.49 -0.90 12.36
N GLU A 33 -27.40 -1.46 11.84
CA GLU A 33 -26.08 -0.87 12.14
C GLU A 33 -25.89 0.41 11.33
N GLN A 34 -25.87 1.54 12.04
CA GLN A 34 -25.53 2.84 11.46
C GLN A 34 -24.02 2.89 11.18
N LEU A 35 -23.67 2.73 9.92
CA LEU A 35 -22.32 2.87 9.44
C LEU A 35 -21.98 4.34 9.26
N LYS A 36 -20.80 4.74 9.69
CA LYS A 36 -20.29 6.05 9.35
C LYS A 36 -19.76 6.02 7.90
N VAL A 37 -20.39 6.81 7.04
CA VAL A 37 -19.99 7.00 5.65
C VAL A 37 -19.81 8.51 5.42
N GLY A 38 -18.59 8.91 5.09
CA GLY A 38 -18.27 10.32 5.00
C GLY A 38 -18.43 11.02 6.37
N TYR A 39 -19.20 12.10 6.37
CA TYR A 39 -19.48 12.91 7.56
C TYR A 39 -20.79 12.53 8.27
N THR A 40 -21.56 11.57 7.73
CA THR A 40 -22.87 11.16 8.23
C THR A 40 -22.86 9.72 8.73
N ARG A 41 -23.84 9.39 9.58
CA ARG A 41 -24.15 8.01 9.93
C ARG A 41 -25.35 7.57 9.12
N ILE A 42 -25.24 6.48 8.40
CA ILE A 42 -26.22 5.98 7.46
C ILE A 42 -26.47 4.50 7.75
N ASP A 43 -27.74 4.10 7.69
CA ASP A 43 -28.09 2.69 7.71
C ASP A 43 -27.50 1.98 6.48
N MET A 44 -26.87 0.84 6.67
CA MET A 44 -26.24 0.05 5.60
C MET A 44 -27.20 -0.27 4.45
N ARG A 45 -28.50 -0.40 4.75
CA ARG A 45 -29.59 -0.60 3.77
C ARG A 45 -29.74 0.60 2.85
N SER A 46 -29.48 1.80 3.35
CA SER A 46 -29.69 3.08 2.65
C SER A 46 -28.45 3.58 1.90
N ILE A 47 -27.32 2.87 1.93
CA ILE A 47 -26.11 3.24 1.19
C ILE A 47 -26.32 2.94 -0.29
N GLY A 48 -26.16 3.96 -1.14
CA GLY A 48 -26.30 3.85 -2.59
C GLY A 48 -24.98 3.54 -3.31
N GLY A 49 -23.84 3.84 -2.71
CA GLY A 49 -22.52 3.63 -3.27
C GLY A 49 -21.89 2.28 -2.96
N ALA A 50 -20.69 2.03 -3.53
CA ALA A 50 -19.88 0.85 -3.24
C ALA A 50 -19.08 1.10 -1.94
N VAL A 51 -19.65 0.64 -0.84
CA VAL A 51 -19.08 0.72 0.50
C VAL A 51 -18.93 -0.68 1.08
N GLU A 52 -17.77 -0.98 1.63
CA GLU A 52 -17.49 -2.25 2.27
C GLU A 52 -16.95 -2.05 3.67
N ARG A 53 -17.43 -2.84 4.63
CA ARG A 53 -16.97 -2.82 6.00
C ARG A 53 -16.28 -4.13 6.36
N VAL A 54 -15.10 -4.01 6.96
CA VAL A 54 -14.35 -5.13 7.55
C VAL A 54 -14.26 -4.90 9.04
N THR A 55 -14.87 -5.78 9.83
CA THR A 55 -14.87 -5.68 11.31
C THR A 55 -13.62 -6.33 11.91
N ALA A 56 -13.32 -5.99 13.17
CA ALA A 56 -12.20 -6.58 13.91
C ALA A 56 -12.22 -8.12 13.95
N GLU A 57 -13.41 -8.73 13.91
CA GLU A 57 -13.57 -10.18 13.91
C GLU A 57 -13.19 -10.83 12.58
N GLN A 58 -13.34 -10.08 11.48
CA GLN A 58 -12.97 -10.48 10.12
C GLN A 58 -11.51 -10.22 9.82
N LEU A 59 -10.84 -9.36 10.61
CA LEU A 59 -9.43 -9.05 10.42
C LEU A 59 -8.55 -10.28 10.58
N ARG A 60 -7.38 -10.21 9.99
CA ARG A 60 -6.34 -11.22 10.07
C ARG A 60 -6.09 -11.64 11.52
N LYS A 61 -6.02 -12.96 11.77
CA LYS A 61 -5.81 -13.53 13.11
C LYS A 61 -4.37 -13.98 13.37
N GLY A 62 -3.49 -13.86 12.39
CA GLY A 62 -2.06 -14.14 12.52
C GLY A 62 -1.27 -12.93 13.04
N LEU A 63 0.03 -13.10 13.14
CA LEU A 63 0.94 -12.01 13.44
C LEU A 63 0.81 -10.92 12.35
N MET A 64 0.66 -9.68 12.78
CA MET A 64 0.63 -8.50 11.92
C MET A 64 1.72 -7.53 12.37
N THR A 65 2.49 -7.03 11.43
CA THR A 65 3.51 -6.00 11.66
C THR A 65 3.00 -4.59 11.33
N SER A 66 1.84 -4.51 10.66
CA SER A 66 1.18 -3.24 10.33
C SER A 66 -0.34 -3.39 10.30
N ALA A 67 -1.06 -2.33 10.63
CA ALA A 67 -2.51 -2.26 10.46
C ALA A 67 -2.95 -2.34 8.98
N ILE A 68 -2.07 -1.98 8.05
CA ILE A 68 -2.32 -2.09 6.60
C ILE A 68 -2.41 -3.56 6.18
N ASP A 69 -1.62 -4.45 6.79
CA ASP A 69 -1.64 -5.90 6.51
C ASP A 69 -3.02 -6.51 6.80
N ALA A 70 -3.75 -5.92 7.75
CA ALA A 70 -5.10 -6.35 8.09
C ALA A 70 -6.11 -6.19 6.94
N LEU A 71 -5.82 -5.33 5.95
CA LEU A 71 -6.68 -5.10 4.78
C LEU A 71 -6.40 -6.07 3.63
N SER A 72 -5.23 -6.72 3.62
CA SER A 72 -4.82 -7.59 2.52
C SER A 72 -5.83 -8.72 2.31
N GLY A 73 -6.33 -8.87 1.07
CA GLY A 73 -7.27 -9.93 0.69
C GLY A 73 -8.67 -9.86 1.34
N GLN A 74 -8.97 -8.80 2.13
CA GLN A 74 -10.25 -8.71 2.85
C GLN A 74 -11.40 -8.20 1.99
N THR A 75 -11.10 -7.37 0.99
CA THR A 75 -12.12 -6.75 0.16
C THR A 75 -11.74 -6.78 -1.32
N ALA A 76 -12.74 -6.93 -2.21
CA ALA A 76 -12.53 -6.84 -3.65
C ALA A 76 -12.14 -5.40 -4.05
N GLY A 77 -11.26 -5.25 -5.04
CA GLY A 77 -10.82 -3.94 -5.55
C GLY A 77 -9.88 -3.16 -4.62
N VAL A 78 -9.44 -3.74 -3.51
CA VAL A 78 -8.39 -3.18 -2.65
C VAL A 78 -7.13 -4.01 -2.76
N GLN A 79 -6.05 -3.37 -3.13
CA GLN A 79 -4.74 -4.00 -3.28
C GLN A 79 -3.83 -3.48 -2.18
N VAL A 80 -3.21 -4.38 -1.46
CA VAL A 80 -2.12 -4.09 -0.54
C VAL A 80 -0.85 -4.67 -1.15
N GLN A 81 0.06 -3.80 -1.54
CA GLN A 81 1.37 -4.18 -2.05
C GLN A 81 2.34 -4.18 -0.87
N THR A 82 2.58 -5.35 -0.31
CA THR A 82 3.62 -5.55 0.69
C THR A 82 4.95 -5.78 -0.03
N GLY A 83 5.99 -5.23 0.54
CA GLY A 83 7.32 -5.46 0.02
C GLY A 83 7.74 -4.44 -1.02
N GLY A 84 8.89 -4.09 -0.91
CA GLY A 84 9.79 -3.37 -1.75
C GLY A 84 11.14 -3.97 -1.45
N ASN A 85 12.17 -3.20 -1.63
CA ASN A 85 13.53 -3.63 -1.33
C ASN A 85 13.87 -3.56 0.16
N GLN A 86 12.94 -3.07 0.99
CA GLN A 86 13.08 -2.93 2.44
C GLN A 86 11.80 -3.32 3.17
N GLU A 87 11.91 -4.11 4.24
CA GLU A 87 10.79 -4.53 5.07
C GLU A 87 10.11 -3.37 5.81
N ALA A 88 10.89 -2.36 6.19
CA ALA A 88 10.40 -1.21 6.97
C ALA A 88 9.53 -0.23 6.17
N MET A 89 9.44 -0.36 4.86
CA MET A 89 8.66 0.56 4.02
C MET A 89 7.16 0.39 4.22
N VAL A 90 6.46 1.51 4.17
CA VAL A 90 5.00 1.53 4.22
C VAL A 90 4.44 0.85 2.97
N SER A 91 3.59 -0.16 3.16
CA SER A 91 2.92 -0.84 2.05
C SER A 91 2.06 0.13 1.24
N ALA A 92 2.14 0.05 -0.08
CA ALA A 92 1.25 0.81 -0.94
C ALA A 92 -0.15 0.18 -0.96
N VAL A 93 -1.17 1.02 -0.90
CA VAL A 93 -2.56 0.60 -1.03
C VAL A 93 -3.18 1.24 -2.27
N ARG A 94 -3.92 0.46 -3.04
CA ARG A 94 -4.65 0.95 -4.22
C ARG A 94 -6.11 0.53 -4.13
N VAL A 95 -7.02 1.46 -4.42
CA VAL A 95 -8.46 1.19 -4.53
C VAL A 95 -8.88 1.39 -5.98
N ARG A 96 -9.27 0.28 -6.65
CA ARG A 96 -9.66 0.27 -8.07
C ARG A 96 -8.57 0.80 -9.02
N GLY A 97 -7.31 0.48 -8.69
CA GLY A 97 -6.14 0.75 -9.55
C GLY A 97 -5.58 2.17 -9.46
N THR A 98 -4.74 2.50 -10.43
CA THR A 98 -4.04 3.79 -10.52
C THR A 98 -4.96 4.87 -11.09
N THR A 99 -4.93 6.07 -10.52
CA THR A 99 -5.79 7.21 -10.92
C THR A 99 -5.00 8.41 -11.45
N SER A 100 -3.68 8.43 -11.29
CA SER A 100 -2.80 9.52 -11.75
C SER A 100 -1.42 8.97 -12.14
N LEU A 101 -0.75 9.62 -13.08
CA LEU A 101 0.63 9.32 -13.46
C LEU A 101 1.66 10.10 -12.62
N THR A 102 1.26 11.24 -12.03
CA THR A 102 2.17 12.15 -11.32
C THR A 102 2.12 12.01 -9.80
N GLY A 103 1.09 11.34 -9.24
CA GLY A 103 0.96 11.13 -7.81
C GLY A 103 -0.49 11.14 -7.30
N GLY A 104 -0.68 10.95 -5.98
CA GLY A 104 -2.01 10.93 -5.36
C GLY A 104 -2.81 9.67 -5.67
N ASN A 105 -2.14 8.54 -5.74
CA ASN A 105 -2.76 7.22 -5.95
C ASN A 105 -3.07 6.48 -4.66
N ASP A 106 -2.56 6.97 -3.52
CA ASP A 106 -2.87 6.39 -2.22
C ASP A 106 -4.25 6.85 -1.75
N PRO A 107 -5.06 5.94 -1.18
CA PRO A 107 -6.36 6.32 -0.65
C PRO A 107 -6.22 7.27 0.54
N LEU A 108 -7.19 8.17 0.68
CA LEU A 108 -7.30 8.99 1.88
C LEU A 108 -7.62 8.10 3.09
N VAL A 109 -6.80 8.17 4.12
CA VAL A 109 -7.05 7.47 5.38
C VAL A 109 -7.73 8.42 6.37
N ILE A 110 -8.82 7.97 6.99
CA ILE A 110 -9.55 8.72 8.02
C ILE A 110 -9.56 7.89 9.30
N ILE A 111 -8.78 8.28 10.29
CA ILE A 111 -8.70 7.58 11.58
C ILE A 111 -9.53 8.37 12.61
N ASP A 112 -10.61 7.80 13.11
CA ASP A 112 -11.53 8.44 14.08
C ASP A 112 -11.94 9.88 13.71
N ASN A 113 -12.20 10.14 12.43
CA ASN A 113 -12.54 11.41 11.77
C ASN A 113 -11.35 12.29 11.36
N VAL A 114 -10.14 11.96 11.75
CA VAL A 114 -8.95 12.72 11.39
C VAL A 114 -8.43 12.25 10.02
N ALA A 115 -8.16 13.20 9.13
CA ALA A 115 -7.50 12.91 7.87
C ALA A 115 -6.02 12.57 8.13
N CYS A 116 -5.58 11.45 7.61
CA CYS A 116 -4.24 10.91 7.77
C CYS A 116 -3.75 10.32 6.43
N ASP A 117 -2.57 9.74 6.45
CA ASP A 117 -1.96 8.99 5.35
C ASP A 117 -1.74 7.50 5.70
N LEU A 118 -1.18 6.75 4.77
CA LEU A 118 -0.84 5.34 4.99
C LEU A 118 0.28 5.18 6.03
N ALA A 119 1.19 6.14 6.15
CA ALA A 119 2.25 6.10 7.15
C ALA A 119 1.67 6.14 8.57
N ALA A 120 0.72 7.04 8.83
CA ALA A 120 0.00 7.09 10.10
C ALA A 120 -0.80 5.79 10.37
N LEU A 121 -1.45 5.23 9.33
CA LEU A 121 -2.17 3.95 9.46
C LEU A 121 -1.21 2.81 9.82
N SER A 122 -0.02 2.77 9.24
CA SER A 122 0.97 1.72 9.52
C SER A 122 1.45 1.71 10.96
N THR A 123 1.32 2.81 11.68
CA THR A 123 1.74 2.94 13.08
C THR A 123 0.63 2.62 14.08
N ILE A 124 -0.63 2.38 13.64
CA ILE A 124 -1.71 1.96 14.56
C ILE A 124 -1.53 0.50 14.95
N TYR A 125 -1.70 0.20 16.23
CA TYR A 125 -1.69 -1.19 16.68
C TYR A 125 -2.94 -1.94 16.20
N PRO A 126 -2.79 -3.08 15.48
CA PRO A 126 -3.94 -3.78 14.88
C PRO A 126 -5.05 -4.16 15.88
N ALA A 127 -4.70 -4.47 17.14
CA ALA A 127 -5.68 -4.81 18.18
C ALA A 127 -6.56 -3.63 18.61
N ASP A 128 -6.17 -2.37 18.32
CA ASP A 128 -7.00 -1.19 18.59
C ASP A 128 -8.05 -0.93 17.50
N ILE A 129 -7.97 -1.60 16.37
CA ILE A 129 -8.91 -1.40 15.27
C ILE A 129 -10.24 -2.10 15.60
N GLU A 130 -11.34 -1.37 15.45
CA GLU A 130 -12.71 -1.89 15.52
C GLU A 130 -13.22 -2.29 14.14
N SER A 131 -13.01 -1.44 13.13
CA SER A 131 -13.38 -1.73 11.75
C SER A 131 -12.70 -0.80 10.77
N PHE A 132 -12.60 -1.31 9.52
CA PHE A 132 -12.36 -0.50 8.34
C PHE A 132 -13.66 -0.32 7.56
N THR A 133 -13.90 0.87 7.05
CA THR A 133 -14.96 1.16 6.07
C THR A 133 -14.31 1.74 4.83
N ILE A 134 -14.47 1.07 3.71
CA ILE A 134 -13.79 1.41 2.46
C ILE A 134 -14.81 1.97 1.49
N LEU A 135 -14.61 3.23 1.08
CA LEU A 135 -15.43 3.93 0.09
C LEU A 135 -14.71 3.85 -1.25
N LYS A 136 -15.33 3.16 -2.22
CA LYS A 136 -14.65 2.80 -3.47
C LYS A 136 -15.09 3.65 -4.67
N ASP A 137 -16.27 4.27 -4.62
CA ASP A 137 -16.80 5.05 -5.73
C ASP A 137 -17.02 6.52 -5.39
N ALA A 138 -17.13 7.35 -6.44
CA ALA A 138 -17.27 8.78 -6.30
C ALA A 138 -18.62 9.20 -5.72
N SER A 139 -19.66 8.35 -5.68
CA SER A 139 -20.92 8.68 -5.05
C SER A 139 -20.78 8.92 -3.55
N GLU A 140 -19.82 8.23 -2.92
CA GLU A 140 -19.51 8.37 -1.49
C GLU A 140 -18.22 9.17 -1.25
N THR A 141 -17.18 8.97 -2.09
CA THR A 141 -15.90 9.67 -1.91
C THR A 141 -15.94 11.15 -2.30
N SER A 142 -16.95 11.59 -3.07
CA SER A 142 -17.17 13.03 -3.40
C SER A 142 -17.35 13.89 -2.15
N GLN A 143 -17.83 13.34 -1.04
CA GLN A 143 -17.90 14.04 0.25
C GLN A 143 -16.51 14.49 0.74
N TYR A 144 -15.43 13.85 0.28
CA TYR A 144 -14.03 14.22 0.55
C TYR A 144 -13.41 15.04 -0.60
N GLY A 145 -14.18 15.30 -1.67
CA GLY A 145 -13.83 16.21 -2.77
C GLY A 145 -12.52 15.86 -3.44
N SER A 146 -11.60 16.79 -3.39
CA SER A 146 -10.27 16.72 -4.00
C SER A 146 -9.31 15.69 -3.38
N ARG A 147 -9.70 15.03 -2.30
CA ARG A 147 -8.91 13.99 -1.63
C ARG A 147 -9.50 12.60 -1.87
N GLY A 148 -10.64 12.49 -2.53
CA GLY A 148 -11.42 11.26 -2.65
C GLY A 148 -11.16 10.40 -3.90
N ALA A 149 -10.36 10.85 -4.87
CA ALA A 149 -10.22 10.19 -6.17
C ALA A 149 -9.60 8.79 -6.09
N ALA A 150 -8.64 8.58 -5.21
CA ALA A 150 -7.98 7.29 -5.01
C ALA A 150 -8.73 6.36 -4.05
N GLY A 151 -9.96 6.71 -3.63
CA GLY A 151 -10.74 6.00 -2.62
C GLY A 151 -10.50 6.54 -1.21
N VAL A 152 -11.30 6.07 -0.24
CA VAL A 152 -11.19 6.48 1.16
C VAL A 152 -11.26 5.26 2.07
N ILE A 153 -10.34 5.16 3.00
CA ILE A 153 -10.30 4.14 4.05
C ILE A 153 -10.61 4.81 5.38
N GLN A 154 -11.81 4.59 5.90
CA GLN A 154 -12.19 5.05 7.23
C GLN A 154 -11.87 3.97 8.25
N VAL A 155 -11.09 4.32 9.25
CA VAL A 155 -10.68 3.45 10.36
C VAL A 155 -11.42 3.89 11.60
N ALA A 156 -12.24 3.02 12.16
CA ALA A 156 -12.79 3.19 13.50
C ALA A 156 -11.91 2.39 14.47
N THR A 157 -11.48 3.06 15.54
CA THR A 157 -10.75 2.36 16.59
C THR A 157 -11.66 2.03 17.75
N LYS A 158 -11.27 1.02 18.55
CA LYS A 158 -11.99 0.60 19.75
C LYS A 158 -12.05 1.72 20.77
N LYS A 159 -13.23 2.01 21.29
CA LYS A 159 -13.49 3.04 22.31
C LYS A 159 -13.83 2.42 23.66
N GLY A 160 -13.84 3.26 24.69
CA GLY A 160 -14.33 2.89 26.01
C GLY A 160 -15.80 2.45 25.94
N LYS A 161 -16.16 1.45 26.70
CA LYS A 161 -17.55 0.98 26.84
C LYS A 161 -18.06 1.25 28.24
N GLU A 162 -19.36 1.42 28.36
CA GLU A 162 -20.04 1.43 29.65
C GLU A 162 -19.76 0.13 30.40
N GLY A 163 -19.54 0.23 31.70
CA GLY A 163 -19.31 -0.90 32.58
C GLY A 163 -18.06 -0.77 33.45
N ARG A 164 -17.74 -1.86 34.12
CA ARG A 164 -16.57 -1.92 35.02
C ARG A 164 -15.26 -1.76 34.23
N PHE A 165 -14.27 -1.27 34.94
CA PHE A 165 -12.88 -1.23 34.46
C PHE A 165 -12.43 -2.61 33.92
N GLN A 166 -11.86 -2.63 32.72
CA GLN A 166 -11.37 -3.81 32.03
C GLN A 166 -9.96 -3.56 31.53
N ILE A 167 -9.14 -4.59 31.64
CA ILE A 167 -7.77 -4.58 31.09
C ILE A 167 -7.71 -5.66 30.00
N TYR A 168 -7.09 -5.32 28.89
CA TYR A 168 -6.81 -6.20 27.78
C TYR A 168 -5.30 -6.26 27.55
N TYR A 169 -4.77 -7.44 27.39
CA TYR A 169 -3.42 -7.67 26.95
C TYR A 169 -3.45 -8.54 25.69
N ASP A 170 -2.71 -8.14 24.66
CA ASP A 170 -2.47 -8.92 23.45
C ASP A 170 -0.98 -8.92 23.17
N GLY A 171 -0.38 -10.11 23.08
CA GLY A 171 1.06 -10.25 22.85
C GLY A 171 1.34 -11.36 21.85
N ASN A 172 2.31 -11.11 20.96
CA ASN A 172 2.77 -12.07 19.97
C ASN A 172 4.30 -12.05 19.92
N VAL A 173 4.89 -13.23 19.77
CA VAL A 173 6.32 -13.39 19.50
C VAL A 173 6.52 -14.33 18.31
N GLY A 174 7.49 -14.09 17.48
CA GLY A 174 7.74 -14.87 16.28
C GLY A 174 9.21 -14.91 15.88
N VAL A 175 9.56 -15.94 15.15
CA VAL A 175 10.86 -16.16 14.56
C VAL A 175 10.71 -16.26 13.06
N GLU A 176 11.60 -15.59 12.33
CA GLU A 176 11.62 -15.55 10.88
C GLU A 176 12.78 -16.35 10.32
N SER A 177 12.51 -17.07 9.24
CA SER A 177 13.52 -17.88 8.57
C SER A 177 13.37 -17.78 7.06
N VAL A 178 14.44 -17.43 6.38
CA VAL A 178 14.51 -17.43 4.91
C VAL A 178 14.37 -18.87 4.41
N TYR A 179 13.46 -19.08 3.45
CA TYR A 179 13.22 -20.41 2.89
C TYR A 179 13.46 -20.52 1.38
N LYS A 180 13.65 -19.38 0.70
CA LYS A 180 13.98 -19.34 -0.73
C LYS A 180 15.02 -18.26 -0.99
N ARG A 181 16.06 -18.60 -1.73
CA ARG A 181 17.16 -17.71 -2.15
C ARG A 181 17.66 -18.13 -3.53
N LEU A 182 18.47 -17.31 -4.15
CA LEU A 182 19.12 -17.63 -5.42
C LEU A 182 20.22 -18.68 -5.18
N ASN A 183 20.27 -19.70 -6.03
CA ASN A 183 21.32 -20.72 -6.00
C ASN A 183 22.49 -20.23 -6.86
N MET A 184 23.46 -19.59 -6.24
CA MET A 184 24.68 -19.10 -6.89
C MET A 184 25.74 -20.18 -6.86
N LEU A 185 26.74 -20.10 -7.79
CA LEU A 185 27.87 -21.01 -7.76
C LEU A 185 28.63 -20.94 -6.44
N SER A 186 28.94 -22.10 -5.86
CA SER A 186 29.91 -22.18 -4.76
C SER A 186 31.32 -21.79 -5.23
N ALA A 187 32.24 -21.51 -4.30
CA ALA A 187 33.61 -21.14 -4.65
C ALA A 187 34.30 -22.16 -5.58
N ASP A 188 34.10 -23.45 -5.34
CA ASP A 188 34.70 -24.50 -6.19
C ASP A 188 34.05 -24.58 -7.56
N ALA A 189 32.72 -24.46 -7.63
CA ALA A 189 32.02 -24.43 -8.91
C ALA A 189 32.36 -23.16 -9.71
N TYR A 190 32.53 -22.01 -9.04
CA TYR A 190 32.98 -20.76 -9.64
C TYR A 190 34.39 -20.91 -10.24
N ARG A 191 35.37 -21.48 -9.49
CA ARG A 191 36.72 -21.79 -9.98
C ARG A 191 36.69 -22.69 -11.21
N GLN A 192 35.81 -23.71 -11.18
CA GLN A 192 35.65 -24.64 -12.30
C GLN A 192 35.07 -23.93 -13.53
N ALA A 193 34.00 -23.14 -13.36
CA ALA A 193 33.35 -22.38 -14.42
C ALA A 193 34.30 -21.36 -15.07
N ALA A 194 35.06 -20.60 -14.28
CA ALA A 194 36.06 -19.67 -14.79
C ALA A 194 37.18 -20.34 -15.60
N ARG A 195 37.63 -21.52 -15.17
CA ARG A 195 38.61 -22.32 -15.94
C ARG A 195 38.01 -22.85 -17.24
N GLN A 196 36.77 -23.30 -17.23
CA GLN A 196 36.08 -23.76 -18.43
C GLN A 196 35.92 -22.67 -19.49
N MET A 197 35.65 -21.45 -19.03
CA MET A 197 35.56 -20.25 -19.86
C MET A 197 36.95 -19.72 -20.31
N ASN A 198 38.02 -20.29 -19.79
CA ASN A 198 39.39 -19.80 -20.00
C ASN A 198 39.55 -18.30 -19.68
N VAL A 199 38.87 -17.82 -18.64
CA VAL A 199 38.97 -16.43 -18.15
C VAL A 199 39.85 -16.37 -16.91
N GLY A 200 40.74 -15.35 -16.86
CA GLY A 200 41.51 -15.06 -15.65
C GLY A 200 40.57 -14.50 -14.57
N PHE A 201 40.75 -14.92 -13.34
CA PHE A 201 39.95 -14.42 -12.23
C PHE A 201 40.83 -14.29 -10.97
N TYR A 202 40.42 -13.40 -10.08
CA TYR A 202 41.01 -13.28 -8.76
C TYR A 202 40.54 -14.41 -7.85
N ASP A 203 41.44 -15.26 -7.36
CA ASP A 203 41.12 -16.30 -6.38
C ASP A 203 41.62 -15.86 -5.00
N GLY A 204 40.69 -15.46 -4.13
CA GLY A 204 41.00 -15.06 -2.76
C GLY A 204 41.29 -16.23 -1.81
N GLY A 205 41.26 -17.49 -2.31
CA GLY A 205 41.54 -18.69 -1.51
C GLY A 205 40.48 -19.07 -0.52
N GLY A 206 39.38 -18.35 -0.43
CA GLY A 206 38.25 -18.61 0.47
C GLY A 206 37.11 -19.44 -0.13
N SER A 207 36.06 -19.61 0.65
CA SER A 207 34.78 -20.17 0.23
C SER A 207 33.68 -19.53 1.05
N THR A 208 32.99 -18.55 0.48
CA THR A 208 31.99 -17.72 1.17
C THR A 208 30.68 -17.70 0.37
N ASP A 209 29.57 -18.05 1.00
CA ASP A 209 28.23 -17.73 0.51
C ASP A 209 27.82 -16.36 1.07
N TYR A 210 27.93 -15.32 0.26
CA TYR A 210 27.61 -13.96 0.68
C TYR A 210 26.11 -13.71 0.91
N ASN A 211 25.23 -14.56 0.38
CA ASN A 211 23.82 -14.53 0.74
C ASN A 211 23.61 -14.94 2.21
N ASP A 212 24.41 -15.89 2.73
CA ASP A 212 24.38 -16.22 4.17
C ASP A 212 25.01 -15.10 5.04
N VAL A 213 26.01 -14.39 4.52
CA VAL A 213 26.67 -13.29 5.24
C VAL A 213 25.70 -12.17 5.57
N ILE A 214 24.81 -11.80 4.65
CA ILE A 214 23.87 -10.70 4.85
C ILE A 214 22.63 -11.10 5.67
N LEU A 215 22.39 -12.39 5.88
CA LEU A 215 21.18 -12.91 6.51
C LEU A 215 21.40 -13.29 7.98
N ARG A 216 20.32 -13.27 8.71
CA ARG A 216 20.19 -13.81 10.07
C ARG A 216 18.81 -14.45 10.26
N GLN A 217 18.61 -15.15 11.36
CA GLN A 217 17.28 -15.47 11.83
C GLN A 217 16.61 -14.20 12.36
N GLY A 218 15.45 -13.84 11.80
CA GLY A 218 14.70 -12.68 12.24
C GLY A 218 13.90 -12.98 13.50
N PHE A 219 13.55 -11.91 14.23
CA PHE A 219 12.74 -12.00 15.44
C PHE A 219 11.74 -10.85 15.50
N VAL A 220 10.48 -11.14 15.80
CA VAL A 220 9.43 -10.15 15.91
C VAL A 220 8.64 -10.34 17.19
N GLN A 221 8.37 -9.24 17.88
CA GLN A 221 7.51 -9.24 19.06
C GLN A 221 6.58 -8.03 19.07
N ASN A 222 5.33 -8.27 19.45
CA ASN A 222 4.30 -7.27 19.57
C ASN A 222 3.65 -7.38 20.94
N HIS A 223 3.52 -6.28 21.65
CA HIS A 223 2.87 -6.21 22.95
C HIS A 223 1.89 -5.05 22.97
N HIS A 224 0.68 -5.30 23.40
CA HIS A 224 -0.37 -4.29 23.51
C HIS A 224 -1.13 -4.44 24.82
N VAL A 225 -1.30 -3.31 25.51
CA VAL A 225 -2.11 -3.22 26.72
C VAL A 225 -3.16 -2.15 26.51
N ALA A 226 -4.39 -2.45 26.85
CA ALA A 226 -5.45 -1.46 26.85
C ALA A 226 -6.30 -1.58 28.08
N PHE A 227 -6.75 -0.46 28.59
CA PHE A 227 -7.68 -0.39 29.70
C PHE A 227 -8.73 0.68 29.47
N GLY A 228 -9.90 0.44 30.00
CA GLY A 228 -11.01 1.36 29.85
C GLY A 228 -12.23 0.92 30.65
N GLY A 229 -13.17 1.81 30.71
CA GLY A 229 -14.44 1.61 31.40
C GLY A 229 -15.26 2.88 31.30
N GLY A 230 -16.33 2.95 32.05
CA GLY A 230 -17.12 4.17 32.10
C GLY A 230 -18.54 3.96 32.59
N THR A 231 -19.28 5.05 32.54
CA THR A 231 -20.69 5.12 32.80
C THR A 231 -21.46 5.42 31.52
N GLU A 232 -22.78 5.51 31.59
CA GLU A 232 -23.62 5.91 30.46
C GLU A 232 -23.27 7.30 29.91
N SER A 233 -22.79 8.21 30.76
CA SER A 233 -22.45 9.60 30.41
C SER A 233 -20.97 9.84 30.15
N SER A 234 -20.09 8.96 30.61
CA SER A 234 -18.64 9.15 30.49
C SER A 234 -17.95 7.83 30.31
N ASN A 235 -17.19 7.68 29.23
CA ASN A 235 -16.37 6.50 29.02
C ASN A 235 -14.98 6.88 28.47
N TYR A 236 -14.01 6.04 28.75
CA TYR A 236 -12.63 6.24 28.33
C TYR A 236 -11.96 4.93 27.99
N ARG A 237 -10.97 5.02 27.11
CA ARG A 237 -10.03 3.93 26.78
C ARG A 237 -8.65 4.50 26.58
N ILE A 238 -7.66 3.85 27.16
CA ILE A 238 -6.25 4.14 26.97
C ILE A 238 -5.60 2.84 26.50
N SER A 239 -4.74 2.93 25.49
CA SER A 239 -3.94 1.80 25.04
C SER A 239 -2.52 2.22 24.78
N THR A 240 -1.60 1.27 24.94
CA THR A 240 -0.20 1.39 24.57
C THR A 240 0.27 0.12 23.89
N GLY A 241 1.16 0.27 22.92
CA GLY A 241 1.71 -0.85 22.17
C GLY A 241 3.19 -0.67 21.90
N LEU A 242 3.89 -1.80 21.83
CA LEU A 242 5.26 -1.94 21.36
C LEU A 242 5.26 -2.97 20.23
N MET A 243 5.86 -2.61 19.11
CA MET A 243 6.17 -3.53 18.02
C MET A 243 7.67 -3.45 17.79
N ASP A 244 8.36 -4.57 17.82
CA ASP A 244 9.81 -4.68 17.69
C ASP A 244 10.12 -5.81 16.70
N HIS A 245 10.78 -5.48 15.58
CA HIS A 245 10.99 -6.39 14.46
C HIS A 245 12.44 -6.31 13.97
N TRP A 246 13.19 -7.33 14.27
CA TRP A 246 14.51 -7.62 13.75
C TRP A 246 14.35 -8.51 12.53
N THR A 247 14.48 -7.95 11.32
CA THR A 247 14.23 -8.70 10.10
C THR A 247 15.31 -9.73 9.80
N VAL A 248 15.10 -10.51 8.76
CA VAL A 248 16.06 -11.53 8.30
C VAL A 248 17.36 -10.94 7.72
N VAL A 249 17.41 -9.65 7.44
CA VAL A 249 18.63 -8.94 7.00
C VAL A 249 19.31 -8.32 8.22
N ARG A 250 20.65 -8.49 8.34
CA ARG A 250 21.39 -8.21 9.56
C ARG A 250 21.28 -6.79 10.11
N THR A 251 21.25 -5.79 9.27
CA THR A 251 21.19 -4.37 9.69
C THR A 251 19.79 -3.86 9.87
N ASN A 252 18.80 -4.52 9.28
CA ASN A 252 17.44 -4.01 9.24
C ASN A 252 16.66 -4.32 10.54
N HIS A 253 16.19 -3.24 11.18
CA HIS A 253 15.46 -3.31 12.44
C HIS A 253 14.39 -2.21 12.49
N LEU A 254 13.22 -2.53 12.98
CA LEU A 254 12.08 -1.63 13.13
C LEU A 254 11.52 -1.71 14.55
N ARG A 255 11.34 -0.57 15.21
CA ARG A 255 10.69 -0.47 16.51
C ARG A 255 9.64 0.62 16.49
N ASN A 256 8.44 0.31 16.97
CA ASN A 256 7.32 1.24 16.98
C ASN A 256 6.67 1.28 18.39
N TYR A 257 6.63 2.47 18.98
CA TYR A 257 5.94 2.76 20.24
C TYR A 257 4.65 3.51 19.94
N ILE A 258 3.56 3.09 20.53
CA ILE A 258 2.23 3.62 20.25
C ILE A 258 1.52 3.93 21.56
N VAL A 259 0.88 5.09 21.64
CA VAL A 259 -0.01 5.47 22.76
C VAL A 259 -1.28 6.07 22.17
N LYS A 260 -2.43 5.65 22.68
CA LYS A 260 -3.73 6.16 22.26
C LYS A 260 -4.63 6.39 23.47
N LEU A 261 -5.37 7.49 23.43
CA LEU A 261 -6.38 7.85 24.44
C LEU A 261 -7.66 8.27 23.72
N ASP A 262 -8.77 7.71 24.13
CA ASP A 262 -10.13 8.12 23.74
C ASP A 262 -11.00 8.37 24.96
N MET A 263 -11.77 9.44 24.92
CA MET A 263 -12.74 9.80 25.94
C MET A 263 -14.00 10.32 25.28
N THR A 264 -15.15 9.85 25.75
CA THR A 264 -16.47 10.40 25.38
C THR A 264 -17.14 10.89 26.65
N GLN A 265 -17.59 12.14 26.64
CA GLN A 265 -18.32 12.77 27.73
C GLN A 265 -19.64 13.34 27.21
N LYS A 266 -20.75 12.94 27.80
CA LYS A 266 -22.07 13.56 27.59
C LYS A 266 -22.36 14.58 28.70
N ALA A 267 -23.00 15.67 28.35
CA ALA A 267 -23.34 16.76 29.24
C ALA A 267 -24.72 17.33 28.89
N PHE A 268 -25.33 18.08 29.82
CA PHE A 268 -26.63 18.75 29.67
C PHE A 268 -27.74 17.79 29.30
N ASP A 269 -27.95 16.73 30.07
CA ASP A 269 -28.94 15.67 29.83
C ASP A 269 -28.79 15.05 28.41
N ASP A 270 -27.57 14.68 28.08
CA ASP A 270 -27.18 14.07 26.79
C ASP A 270 -27.38 14.99 25.57
N ARG A 271 -27.67 16.28 25.76
CA ARG A 271 -27.80 17.24 24.64
C ARG A 271 -26.47 17.55 23.97
N VAL A 272 -25.38 17.50 24.71
CA VAL A 272 -24.05 17.75 24.17
C VAL A 272 -23.17 16.52 24.43
N THR A 273 -22.47 16.06 23.38
CA THR A 273 -21.48 15.01 23.49
C THR A 273 -20.13 15.53 23.01
N PHE A 274 -19.12 15.33 23.84
CA PHE A 274 -17.73 15.60 23.50
C PHE A 274 -17.00 14.26 23.29
N ASP A 275 -16.40 14.07 22.12
CA ASP A 275 -15.45 12.98 21.86
C ASP A 275 -14.06 13.62 21.73
N ILE A 276 -13.15 13.23 22.59
CA ILE A 276 -11.75 13.69 22.61
C ILE A 276 -10.89 12.47 22.37
N GLY A 277 -9.98 12.57 21.43
CA GLY A 277 -9.03 11.50 21.18
C GLY A 277 -7.64 12.03 20.88
N THR A 278 -6.63 11.27 21.31
CA THR A 278 -5.24 11.50 20.93
C THR A 278 -4.59 10.19 20.55
N PHE A 279 -3.70 10.29 19.57
CA PHE A 279 -2.90 9.18 19.10
C PHE A 279 -1.47 9.68 18.88
N GLY A 280 -0.50 8.96 19.43
CA GLY A 280 0.91 9.24 19.24
C GLY A 280 1.69 7.98 18.94
N SER A 281 2.66 8.06 18.04
CA SER A 281 3.61 6.98 17.75
C SER A 281 5.00 7.52 17.47
N ILE A 282 6.00 6.74 17.84
CA ILE A 282 7.40 6.94 17.45
C ILE A 282 7.85 5.62 16.83
N ARG A 283 8.25 5.68 15.57
CA ARG A 283 8.83 4.56 14.84
C ARG A 283 10.29 4.85 14.57
N GLN A 284 11.15 3.97 15.00
CA GLN A 284 12.60 3.98 14.76
C GLN A 284 12.94 2.85 13.80
N ALA A 285 13.66 3.14 12.76
CA ALA A 285 14.04 2.17 11.74
C ALA A 285 15.52 2.31 11.36
N ALA A 286 16.30 1.26 11.64
CA ALA A 286 17.56 1.05 10.97
C ALA A 286 17.28 0.39 9.62
N GLN A 287 17.49 1.13 8.54
CA GLN A 287 17.20 0.70 7.19
C GLN A 287 18.42 0.00 6.57
N ILE A 288 18.20 -0.65 5.44
CA ILE A 288 19.29 -1.13 4.60
C ILE A 288 19.75 0.04 3.76
N ALA A 289 20.99 0.49 3.93
CA ALA A 289 21.53 1.68 3.28
C ALA A 289 21.33 1.70 1.75
N PHE A 290 21.63 0.57 1.10
CA PHE A 290 21.42 0.39 -0.34
C PHE A 290 20.83 -1.01 -0.62
N PRO A 291 19.53 -1.22 -0.38
CA PRO A 291 18.94 -2.56 -0.45
C PRO A 291 19.15 -3.22 -1.81
N GLY A 292 18.96 -2.49 -2.91
CA GLY A 292 19.21 -3.00 -4.26
C GLY A 292 20.66 -3.43 -4.47
N LYS A 293 21.62 -2.64 -3.98
CA LYS A 293 23.04 -3.00 -4.05
C LYS A 293 23.39 -4.16 -3.13
N LEU A 294 22.85 -4.21 -1.93
CA LEU A 294 23.15 -5.27 -0.96
C LEU A 294 22.76 -6.65 -1.49
N PHE A 295 21.53 -6.82 -1.97
CA PHE A 295 21.04 -8.10 -2.49
C PHE A 295 21.74 -8.49 -3.79
N TYR A 296 21.97 -7.51 -4.67
CA TYR A 296 22.74 -7.68 -5.88
C TYR A 296 24.18 -8.13 -5.57
N SER A 297 24.88 -7.36 -4.71
CA SER A 297 26.26 -7.67 -4.37
C SER A 297 26.40 -9.02 -3.66
N ALA A 298 25.48 -9.35 -2.75
CA ALA A 298 25.50 -10.64 -2.07
C ALA A 298 25.40 -11.83 -3.04
N SER A 299 24.65 -11.68 -4.13
CA SER A 299 24.54 -12.69 -5.17
C SER A 299 25.70 -12.66 -6.17
N ALA A 300 26.16 -11.45 -6.53
CA ALA A 300 27.18 -11.25 -7.58
C ALA A 300 28.62 -11.38 -7.08
N PHE A 301 28.88 -11.22 -5.77
CA PHE A 301 30.25 -11.14 -5.27
C PHE A 301 31.00 -12.45 -5.45
N ASN A 302 32.32 -12.34 -5.70
CA ASN A 302 33.19 -13.48 -5.92
C ASN A 302 33.25 -14.40 -4.69
N PRO A 303 32.73 -15.64 -4.74
CA PRO A 303 32.65 -16.52 -3.57
C PRO A 303 34.00 -17.06 -3.09
N THR A 304 35.07 -16.82 -3.85
CA THR A 304 36.44 -17.22 -3.43
C THR A 304 37.08 -16.23 -2.47
N ILE A 305 36.50 -15.03 -2.30
CA ILE A 305 37.02 -14.03 -1.34
C ILE A 305 36.56 -14.44 0.05
N PRO A 306 37.49 -14.45 1.05
CA PRO A 306 37.15 -14.76 2.43
C PRO A 306 36.19 -13.74 3.05
N ASN A 307 35.31 -14.20 3.94
CA ASN A 307 34.47 -13.31 4.71
C ASN A 307 35.24 -12.57 5.79
N GLY A 308 35.00 -11.26 5.95
CA GLY A 308 35.59 -10.42 6.98
C GLY A 308 36.54 -9.38 6.45
N ARG A 309 37.38 -8.86 7.36
CA ARG A 309 38.43 -7.86 7.04
C ARG A 309 39.73 -8.57 6.79
N ASN A 310 40.52 -8.05 5.86
CA ASN A 310 41.88 -8.49 5.58
C ASN A 310 42.88 -8.05 6.65
N ALA A 311 44.14 -8.34 6.45
CA ALA A 311 45.24 -8.01 7.41
C ALA A 311 45.41 -6.47 7.62
N GLU A 312 45.01 -5.69 6.64
CA GLU A 312 45.02 -4.23 6.66
C GLU A 312 43.80 -3.64 7.37
N GLY A 313 42.82 -4.49 7.75
CA GLY A 313 41.59 -4.08 8.41
C GLY A 313 40.52 -3.62 7.45
N GLU A 314 40.65 -3.85 6.15
CA GLU A 314 39.72 -3.45 5.09
C GLU A 314 38.91 -4.66 4.59
N PHE A 315 37.78 -4.39 3.94
CA PHE A 315 37.02 -5.42 3.22
C PHE A 315 37.61 -5.60 1.83
N ASP A 316 38.02 -6.82 1.49
CA ASP A 316 38.51 -7.13 0.15
C ASP A 316 37.47 -6.81 -0.91
N GLN A 317 37.94 -6.26 -2.03
CA GLN A 317 37.11 -5.97 -3.20
C GLN A 317 37.51 -6.88 -4.36
N ILE A 318 36.64 -6.97 -5.38
CA ILE A 318 36.99 -7.64 -6.64
C ILE A 318 37.81 -6.64 -7.47
N PRO A 319 39.10 -6.91 -7.76
CA PRO A 319 39.95 -5.94 -8.47
C PRO A 319 39.40 -5.55 -9.85
N GLU A 320 38.83 -6.52 -10.57
CA GLU A 320 38.32 -6.36 -11.92
C GLU A 320 36.87 -5.77 -11.95
N ALA A 321 36.21 -5.71 -10.78
CA ALA A 321 34.81 -5.30 -10.66
C ALA A 321 34.56 -4.42 -9.44
N ALA A 322 35.32 -3.35 -9.30
CA ALA A 322 35.27 -2.42 -8.15
C ALA A 322 33.89 -1.74 -7.97
N TRP A 323 33.01 -1.80 -8.97
CA TRP A 323 31.62 -1.32 -8.89
C TRP A 323 30.69 -2.27 -8.12
N ILE A 324 31.13 -3.52 -7.85
CA ILE A 324 30.44 -4.43 -6.94
C ILE A 324 31.05 -4.25 -5.56
N ASN A 325 30.26 -3.74 -4.64
CA ASN A 325 30.72 -3.53 -3.28
C ASN A 325 30.77 -4.87 -2.52
N ASN A 326 31.78 -5.04 -1.66
CA ASN A 326 31.75 -6.15 -0.71
C ASN A 326 30.48 -6.07 0.16
N PRO A 327 29.68 -7.12 0.28
CA PRO A 327 28.46 -7.08 1.09
C PRO A 327 28.69 -6.66 2.55
N ASN A 328 29.82 -7.02 3.15
CA ASN A 328 30.16 -6.58 4.51
C ASN A 328 30.33 -5.06 4.62
N TRP A 329 30.87 -4.41 3.59
CA TRP A 329 30.99 -2.96 3.55
C TRP A 329 29.61 -2.29 3.49
N LEU A 330 28.67 -2.84 2.71
CA LEU A 330 27.29 -2.35 2.67
C LEU A 330 26.53 -2.57 3.97
N LEU A 331 26.80 -3.68 4.68
CA LEU A 331 26.24 -3.94 6.01
C LEU A 331 26.83 -3.03 7.11
N TRP A 332 28.00 -2.47 6.87
CA TRP A 332 28.66 -1.57 7.82
C TRP A 332 28.12 -0.13 7.73
N MET A 333 27.45 0.23 6.67
CA MET A 333 26.84 1.53 6.51
C MET A 333 25.61 1.69 7.42
N ASP A 334 25.43 2.87 7.96
CA ASP A 334 24.28 3.23 8.77
C ASP A 334 23.27 4.04 7.94
N ASP A 335 21.97 3.73 8.08
CA ASP A 335 20.87 4.47 7.47
C ASP A 335 19.67 4.38 8.41
N ASP A 336 19.37 5.45 9.12
CA ASP A 336 18.36 5.52 10.16
C ASP A 336 17.24 6.48 9.80
N GLU A 337 16.01 6.07 10.07
CA GLU A 337 14.80 6.89 9.92
C GLU A 337 13.97 6.84 11.20
N ASP A 338 13.75 7.99 11.81
CA ASP A 338 12.81 8.14 12.92
C ASP A 338 11.56 8.90 12.47
N LEU A 339 10.40 8.26 12.62
CA LEU A 339 9.09 8.86 12.33
C LEU A 339 8.34 9.13 13.64
N GLY A 340 8.04 10.40 13.88
CA GLY A 340 7.15 10.82 14.95
C GLY A 340 5.77 11.18 14.39
N HIS A 341 4.72 10.65 14.96
CA HIS A 341 3.35 11.02 14.63
C HIS A 341 2.56 11.36 15.89
N PHE A 342 1.94 12.52 15.90
CA PHE A 342 1.00 12.93 16.93
C PHE A 342 -0.28 13.46 16.29
N ASN A 343 -1.40 13.04 16.82
CA ASN A 343 -2.71 13.53 16.42
C ASN A 343 -3.59 13.74 17.64
N GLY A 344 -4.23 14.90 17.73
CA GLY A 344 -5.25 15.21 18.72
C GLY A 344 -6.51 15.73 18.05
N HIS A 345 -7.68 15.31 18.52
CA HIS A 345 -8.95 15.79 18.00
C HIS A 345 -10.02 15.99 19.06
N LEU A 346 -10.92 16.92 18.76
CA LEU A 346 -12.14 17.20 19.50
C LEU A 346 -13.32 17.16 18.56
N ASN A 347 -14.33 16.38 18.88
CA ASN A 347 -15.62 16.37 18.21
C ASN A 347 -16.71 16.74 19.23
N ALA A 348 -17.30 17.91 19.08
CA ALA A 348 -18.41 18.39 19.90
C ALA A 348 -19.71 18.29 19.11
N LYS A 349 -20.71 17.62 19.65
CA LYS A 349 -22.00 17.39 19.03
C LYS A 349 -23.08 17.89 19.95
N ALA A 350 -23.91 18.85 19.50
CA ALA A 350 -25.02 19.43 20.22
C ALA A 350 -26.35 19.13 19.53
N ASN A 351 -27.29 18.55 20.25
CA ASN A 351 -28.67 18.36 19.83
C ASN A 351 -29.49 19.61 20.23
N LEU A 352 -29.87 20.42 19.23
CA LEU A 352 -30.56 21.71 19.44
C LEU A 352 -32.08 21.56 19.54
N GLY A 353 -32.60 20.35 19.52
CA GLY A 353 -34.03 20.06 19.44
C GLY A 353 -34.57 20.00 18.01
N TYR A 354 -35.84 19.61 17.85
CA TYR A 354 -36.51 19.48 16.53
C TYR A 354 -35.75 18.69 15.46
N GLY A 355 -34.90 17.74 15.90
CA GLY A 355 -34.05 16.93 15.01
C GLY A 355 -32.87 17.68 14.38
N ILE A 356 -32.51 18.85 14.92
CA ILE A 356 -31.36 19.64 14.48
C ILE A 356 -30.15 19.25 15.33
N GLN A 357 -29.04 18.93 14.68
CA GLN A 357 -27.76 18.61 15.31
C GLN A 357 -26.65 19.48 14.74
N LEU A 358 -25.99 20.21 15.61
CA LEU A 358 -24.78 20.97 15.34
C LEU A 358 -23.57 20.13 15.72
N LYS A 359 -22.57 20.05 14.82
CA LYS A 359 -21.29 19.40 15.12
C LYS A 359 -20.16 20.36 14.83
N PHE A 360 -19.20 20.38 15.72
CA PHE A 360 -17.89 20.97 15.50
C PHE A 360 -16.84 19.87 15.59
N PHE A 361 -15.91 19.86 14.65
CA PHE A 361 -14.75 18.99 14.68
C PHE A 361 -13.49 19.79 14.45
N GLY A 362 -12.49 19.60 15.31
CA GLY A 362 -11.16 20.16 15.18
C GLY A 362 -10.11 19.08 15.38
N SER A 363 -9.09 19.07 14.55
CA SER A 363 -7.93 18.19 14.71
C SER A 363 -6.62 18.91 14.42
N TYR A 364 -5.60 18.51 15.15
CA TYR A 364 -4.22 18.92 14.94
C TYR A 364 -3.34 17.69 14.78
N SER A 365 -2.59 17.63 13.70
CA SER A 365 -1.61 16.58 13.43
C SER A 365 -0.21 17.19 13.36
N TYR A 366 0.76 16.49 13.93
CA TYR A 366 2.17 16.87 13.93
C TYR A 366 3.00 15.63 13.57
N ASN A 367 3.67 15.70 12.42
CA ASN A 367 4.49 14.60 11.91
C ASN A 367 5.94 15.07 11.80
N THR A 368 6.87 14.25 12.28
CA THR A 368 8.31 14.43 12.10
C THR A 368 8.90 13.26 11.33
N VAL A 369 9.86 13.54 10.49
CA VAL A 369 10.72 12.57 9.83
C VAL A 369 12.15 13.04 10.06
N ASP A 370 12.93 12.28 10.78
CA ASP A 370 14.36 12.52 11.02
C ASP A 370 15.14 11.41 10.32
N ASN A 371 15.96 11.79 9.34
CA ASN A 371 16.78 10.87 8.55
C ASN A 371 18.26 11.15 8.81
N ALA A 372 19.03 10.11 9.02
CA ALA A 372 20.45 10.18 9.19
C ALA A 372 21.15 9.00 8.53
N HIS A 373 22.23 9.23 7.80
CA HIS A 373 23.04 8.13 7.29
C HIS A 373 24.53 8.43 7.31
N PHE A 374 25.32 7.33 7.35
CA PHE A 374 26.75 7.37 7.19
C PHE A 374 27.21 6.24 6.25
N TYR A 375 27.77 6.60 5.10
CA TYR A 375 28.18 5.65 4.07
C TYR A 375 29.71 5.47 4.00
N GLY A 376 30.42 5.86 5.07
CA GLY A 376 31.89 5.78 5.15
C GLY A 376 32.61 6.99 4.57
N TYR A 377 32.12 7.55 3.49
CA TYR A 377 32.64 8.75 2.82
C TYR A 377 31.71 9.95 2.92
N GLU A 378 30.47 9.73 3.26
CA GLU A 378 29.42 10.74 3.34
C GLU A 378 28.61 10.55 4.62
N ALA A 379 28.31 11.64 5.29
CA ALA A 379 27.32 11.72 6.35
C ALA A 379 26.21 12.71 5.98
N TYR A 380 24.97 12.33 6.30
CA TYR A 380 23.77 13.13 6.08
C TYR A 380 22.95 13.21 7.36
N ARG A 381 22.37 14.36 7.61
CA ARG A 381 21.27 14.54 8.56
C ARG A 381 20.23 15.48 7.98
N GLY A 382 18.96 15.11 8.14
CA GLY A 382 17.86 15.94 7.70
C GLY A 382 16.62 15.74 8.56
N ASP A 383 15.85 16.81 8.75
CA ASP A 383 14.54 16.74 9.41
C ASP A 383 13.44 17.32 8.52
N LYS A 384 12.24 16.79 8.68
CA LYS A 384 11.01 17.33 8.09
C LYS A 384 9.93 17.33 9.13
N LYS A 385 9.29 18.47 9.33
CA LYS A 385 8.15 18.65 10.24
C LYS A 385 6.95 19.11 9.48
N THR A 386 5.83 18.40 9.63
CA THR A 386 4.56 18.73 8.98
C THR A 386 3.49 18.92 10.03
N GLU A 387 2.89 20.10 10.03
CA GLU A 387 1.76 20.48 10.86
C GLU A 387 0.50 20.54 10.01
N GLU A 388 -0.57 19.92 10.46
CA GLU A 388 -1.88 20.01 9.83
C GLU A 388 -2.95 20.41 10.85
N LEU A 389 -3.68 21.47 10.54
CA LEU A 389 -4.84 21.91 11.31
C LEU A 389 -6.09 21.79 10.42
N LEU A 390 -7.05 20.99 10.85
CA LEU A 390 -8.33 20.83 10.20
C LEU A 390 -9.46 21.17 11.16
N ASN A 391 -10.37 22.04 10.72
CA ASN A 391 -11.57 22.37 11.48
C ASN A 391 -12.77 22.30 10.55
N ASN A 392 -13.89 21.75 11.04
CA ASN A 392 -15.16 21.83 10.33
C ASN A 392 -16.33 22.05 11.29
N ILE A 393 -17.38 22.64 10.74
CA ILE A 393 -18.65 22.81 11.40
C ILE A 393 -19.75 22.27 10.48
N SER A 394 -20.66 21.48 11.00
CA SER A 394 -21.79 20.95 10.23
C SER A 394 -23.10 21.09 10.96
N LEU A 395 -24.15 21.38 10.21
CA LEU A 395 -25.53 21.39 10.65
C LEU A 395 -26.27 20.25 9.94
N ASN A 396 -26.87 19.37 10.75
CA ASN A 396 -27.63 18.22 10.27
C ASN A 396 -29.10 18.36 10.71
N LYS A 397 -30.01 18.03 9.82
CA LYS A 397 -31.44 18.01 10.11
C LYS A 397 -32.07 16.75 9.54
N LYS A 398 -32.74 15.98 10.38
CA LYS A 398 -33.57 14.85 9.98
C LYS A 398 -35.03 15.25 10.05
N PHE A 399 -35.73 15.06 8.92
CA PHE A 399 -37.18 15.14 8.82
C PHE A 399 -37.73 13.72 8.72
N GLU A 400 -38.69 13.40 9.59
CA GLU A 400 -39.36 12.11 9.61
C GLU A 400 -40.81 12.29 9.19
N PHE A 401 -41.22 11.55 8.19
CA PHE A 401 -42.59 11.49 7.69
C PHE A 401 -43.15 10.08 7.89
N LYS A 402 -44.43 9.88 7.74
CA LYS A 402 -45.09 8.59 7.98
C LYS A 402 -44.43 7.40 7.27
N ASN A 403 -43.98 7.58 6.03
CA ASN A 403 -43.42 6.53 5.19
C ASN A 403 -42.07 6.93 4.57
N SER A 404 -41.47 8.03 4.98
CA SER A 404 -40.22 8.49 4.41
C SER A 404 -39.42 9.32 5.43
N SER A 405 -38.13 9.48 5.16
CA SER A 405 -37.28 10.40 5.90
C SER A 405 -36.36 11.17 4.96
N LEU A 406 -36.04 12.41 5.33
CA LEU A 406 -35.11 13.27 4.63
C LEU A 406 -34.03 13.72 5.60
N ASN A 407 -32.79 13.36 5.33
CA ASN A 407 -31.62 13.83 6.06
C ASN A 407 -30.94 14.93 5.23
N LEU A 408 -30.74 16.09 5.81
CA LEU A 408 -30.02 17.20 5.20
C LEU A 408 -28.79 17.53 6.04
N MET A 409 -27.68 17.80 5.38
CA MET A 409 -26.46 18.26 6.00
C MET A 409 -25.82 19.36 5.18
N VAL A 410 -25.34 20.39 5.87
CA VAL A 410 -24.40 21.37 5.33
C VAL A 410 -23.14 21.38 6.19
N LEU A 411 -21.97 21.56 5.56
CA LEU A 411 -20.70 21.58 6.26
C LEU A 411 -19.79 22.62 5.62
N ALA A 412 -19.05 23.33 6.47
CA ALA A 412 -17.92 24.16 6.09
C ALA A 412 -16.66 23.60 6.76
N GLU A 413 -15.57 23.47 5.99
CA GLU A 413 -14.30 22.89 6.43
C GLU A 413 -13.13 23.75 6.00
N ARG A 414 -12.15 23.88 6.86
CA ARG A 414 -10.86 24.53 6.55
C ARG A 414 -9.73 23.64 7.01
N GLN A 415 -8.78 23.40 6.09
CA GLN A 415 -7.54 22.68 6.32
C GLN A 415 -6.35 23.57 6.00
N GLN A 416 -5.35 23.55 6.85
CA GLN A 416 -4.06 24.20 6.61
C GLN A 416 -2.95 23.22 6.91
N THR A 417 -2.05 23.06 5.94
CA THR A 417 -0.85 22.23 6.08
C THR A 417 0.38 23.10 5.96
N LYS A 418 1.31 22.98 6.88
CA LYS A 418 2.63 23.60 6.86
C LYS A 418 3.67 22.51 6.93
N SER A 419 4.68 22.57 6.06
CA SER A 419 5.82 21.68 6.10
C SER A 419 7.11 22.49 6.05
N LYS A 420 8.07 22.12 6.88
CA LYS A 420 9.41 22.74 6.94
C LYS A 420 10.43 21.67 7.25
N GLY A 421 11.64 21.88 6.79
CA GLY A 421 12.75 20.98 7.11
C GLY A 421 14.07 21.58 6.68
N PHE A 422 15.12 20.94 7.10
CA PHE A 422 16.48 21.21 6.65
C PHE A 422 17.24 19.90 6.45
N HIS A 423 18.34 19.97 5.71
CA HIS A 423 19.30 18.89 5.59
C HIS A 423 20.72 19.42 5.46
N VAL A 424 21.66 18.57 5.85
CA VAL A 424 23.08 18.80 5.68
C VAL A 424 23.78 17.51 5.31
N THR A 425 24.64 17.59 4.29
CA THR A 425 25.54 16.53 3.84
C THR A 425 26.97 17.01 3.96
N THR A 426 27.85 16.16 4.44
CA THR A 426 29.31 16.39 4.45
C THR A 426 30.01 15.14 3.95
N THR A 427 31.17 15.34 3.32
CA THR A 427 31.96 14.26 2.74
C THR A 427 33.44 14.38 3.17
N ASP A 428 34.22 13.38 2.78
CA ASP A 428 35.65 13.32 3.04
C ASP A 428 36.02 13.24 4.55
N PHE A 429 35.62 12.13 5.15
CA PHE A 429 35.84 11.81 6.54
C PHE A 429 37.21 11.13 6.72
N SER A 430 38.05 11.64 7.60
CA SER A 430 39.32 11.01 7.98
C SER A 430 39.15 9.80 8.90
N THR A 431 37.98 9.61 9.48
CA THR A 431 37.60 8.49 10.37
C THR A 431 36.13 8.25 10.35
N SER A 432 35.73 6.99 10.44
CA SER A 432 34.35 6.55 10.58
C SER A 432 33.83 6.54 12.02
N LEU A 433 34.64 6.88 13.00
CA LEU A 433 34.36 6.72 14.44
C LEU A 433 33.08 7.46 14.88
N PHE A 434 32.79 8.59 14.26
CA PHE A 434 31.68 9.45 14.65
C PHE A 434 30.38 9.18 13.87
N GLY A 435 30.46 8.43 12.78
CA GLY A 435 29.30 8.22 11.90
C GLY A 435 28.65 9.54 11.48
N TYR A 436 27.35 9.61 11.51
CA TYR A 436 26.56 10.82 11.27
C TYR A 436 26.37 11.70 12.53
N ASP A 437 26.86 11.29 13.71
CA ASP A 437 26.69 12.05 14.95
C ASP A 437 27.57 13.30 14.99
N ASN A 438 28.65 13.30 14.23
CA ASN A 438 29.52 14.47 14.08
C ASN A 438 29.74 14.85 12.61
N ILE A 439 28.74 15.50 12.02
CA ILE A 439 28.80 16.01 10.64
C ILE A 439 29.98 16.95 10.41
N SER A 440 30.47 17.67 11.44
CA SER A 440 31.57 18.60 11.30
C SER A 440 32.90 17.93 11.05
N ALA A 441 33.00 16.59 11.25
CA ALA A 441 34.23 15.81 10.99
C ALA A 441 34.48 15.59 9.48
N GLY A 442 33.48 15.80 8.60
CA GLY A 442 33.67 15.81 7.14
C GLY A 442 34.40 17.07 6.71
N ALA A 443 35.49 16.91 5.91
CA ALA A 443 36.35 18.00 5.43
C ALA A 443 35.64 18.83 4.34
N GLN A 444 34.76 18.22 3.53
CA GLN A 444 34.08 18.90 2.44
C GLN A 444 32.60 19.09 2.75
N ARG A 445 32.08 20.23 2.35
CA ARG A 445 30.65 20.61 2.45
C ARG A 445 30.16 21.04 1.09
N PRO A 446 29.58 20.08 0.29
CA PRO A 446 29.02 20.40 -0.99
C PRO A 446 27.93 21.48 -0.82
N TRP A 447 27.93 22.49 -1.68
CA TRP A 447 26.99 23.59 -1.52
C TRP A 447 25.54 23.13 -1.68
N GLU A 448 25.28 22.14 -2.51
CA GLU A 448 23.99 21.50 -2.69
C GLU A 448 23.61 20.57 -1.50
N GLY A 449 24.61 20.17 -0.69
CA GLY A 449 24.43 19.32 0.47
C GLY A 449 23.78 20.02 1.66
N THR A 450 23.53 21.34 1.59
CA THR A 450 22.88 22.06 2.69
C THR A 450 21.66 22.79 2.15
N GLY A 451 20.51 22.52 2.72
CA GLY A 451 19.27 23.14 2.28
C GLY A 451 18.21 23.20 3.37
N SER A 452 17.25 24.09 3.18
CA SER A 452 16.05 24.18 4.00
C SER A 452 14.86 24.58 3.16
N PHE A 453 13.67 24.19 3.59
CA PHE A 453 12.44 24.54 2.89
C PHE A 453 11.32 24.87 3.87
N PHE A 454 10.37 25.66 3.38
CA PHE A 454 9.10 25.91 4.04
C PHE A 454 7.99 25.93 2.98
N THR A 455 6.94 25.18 3.21
CA THR A 455 5.75 25.19 2.36
C THR A 455 4.50 25.36 3.21
N LYS A 456 3.51 26.06 2.64
CA LYS A 456 2.20 26.23 3.26
C LYS A 456 1.11 26.08 2.20
N SER A 457 0.11 25.27 2.50
CA SER A 457 -1.09 25.16 1.68
C SER A 457 -2.35 25.28 2.54
N THR A 458 -3.39 25.81 1.93
CA THR A 458 -4.70 26.00 2.57
C THR A 458 -5.78 25.48 1.64
N MET A 459 -6.78 24.83 2.19
CA MET A 459 -7.98 24.36 1.50
C MET A 459 -9.21 24.77 2.29
N GLU A 460 -10.20 25.34 1.62
CA GLU A 460 -11.52 25.69 2.15
C GLU A 460 -12.57 24.93 1.37
N SER A 461 -13.57 24.38 2.07
CA SER A 461 -14.52 23.45 1.46
C SER A 461 -15.92 23.66 2.02
N PHE A 462 -16.89 23.52 1.13
CA PHE A 462 -18.31 23.53 1.46
C PHE A 462 -18.97 22.26 0.93
N LEU A 463 -19.72 21.58 1.79
CA LEU A 463 -20.43 20.35 1.44
C LEU A 463 -21.92 20.51 1.75
N PHE A 464 -22.73 20.12 0.78
CA PHE A 464 -24.16 19.86 0.93
C PHE A 464 -24.44 18.37 0.70
N SER A 465 -25.24 17.77 1.56
CA SER A 465 -25.68 16.38 1.42
C SER A 465 -27.16 16.27 1.73
N ALA A 466 -27.91 15.59 0.86
CA ALA A 466 -29.32 15.28 1.04
C ALA A 466 -29.57 13.80 0.77
N GLN A 467 -30.20 13.11 1.71
CA GLN A 467 -30.59 11.72 1.57
C GLN A 467 -32.08 11.56 1.85
N TYR A 468 -32.80 11.10 0.87
CA TYR A 468 -34.24 10.79 0.95
C TYR A 468 -34.46 9.29 0.94
N ILE A 469 -35.15 8.77 1.95
CA ILE A 469 -35.46 7.37 2.12
C ILE A 469 -36.99 7.22 2.08
N LEU A 470 -37.50 6.41 1.15
CA LEU A 470 -38.91 6.16 0.96
C LEU A 470 -39.25 4.69 1.23
N LEU A 471 -40.21 4.43 2.12
CA LEU A 471 -40.74 3.10 2.48
C LEU A 471 -39.66 2.14 3.01
N ASP A 472 -38.52 2.66 3.48
CA ASP A 472 -37.28 1.90 3.83
C ASP A 472 -36.81 0.98 2.70
N ARG A 473 -37.14 1.31 1.45
CA ARG A 473 -36.82 0.52 0.26
C ARG A 473 -36.08 1.30 -0.82
N TYR A 474 -36.41 2.57 -0.97
CA TYR A 474 -35.84 3.41 -2.01
C TYR A 474 -35.05 4.51 -1.33
N THR A 475 -33.79 4.62 -1.67
CA THR A 475 -32.95 5.71 -1.18
C THR A 475 -32.39 6.48 -2.36
N ILE A 476 -32.43 7.79 -2.28
CA ILE A 476 -31.75 8.70 -3.19
C ILE A 476 -30.84 9.59 -2.34
N SER A 477 -29.57 9.65 -2.68
CA SER A 477 -28.58 10.52 -2.02
C SER A 477 -27.96 11.44 -3.04
N VAL A 478 -27.92 12.74 -2.74
CA VAL A 478 -27.28 13.79 -3.54
C VAL A 478 -26.24 14.46 -2.66
N ASN A 479 -25.01 14.53 -3.16
CA ASN A 479 -23.95 15.29 -2.50
C ASN A 479 -23.39 16.31 -3.48
N GLY A 480 -22.98 17.45 -2.97
CA GLY A 480 -22.27 18.48 -3.72
C GLY A 480 -21.19 19.10 -2.85
N ARG A 481 -19.94 19.00 -3.27
CA ARG A 481 -18.81 19.62 -2.58
C ARG A 481 -18.10 20.60 -3.49
N ALA A 482 -17.71 21.73 -2.92
CA ALA A 482 -16.85 22.73 -3.53
C ALA A 482 -15.58 22.86 -2.69
N ASP A 483 -14.42 22.66 -3.31
CA ASP A 483 -13.10 22.83 -2.68
C ASP A 483 -12.34 23.97 -3.33
N GLY A 484 -11.80 24.90 -2.53
CA GLY A 484 -10.87 25.94 -2.96
C GLY A 484 -9.49 25.68 -2.39
N SER A 485 -8.45 25.62 -3.24
CA SER A 485 -7.09 25.32 -2.80
C SER A 485 -6.07 26.36 -3.23
N SER A 486 -5.09 26.61 -2.36
CA SER A 486 -3.94 27.46 -2.69
C SER A 486 -2.89 26.77 -3.56
N LYS A 487 -2.99 25.45 -3.77
CA LYS A 487 -2.05 24.66 -4.60
C LYS A 487 -2.27 24.85 -6.11
N VAL A 488 -3.51 25.07 -6.52
CA VAL A 488 -3.91 25.20 -7.91
C VAL A 488 -3.75 26.63 -8.45
N GLY A 489 -3.89 26.80 -9.74
CA GLY A 489 -3.75 28.08 -10.42
C GLY A 489 -4.81 29.10 -10.01
N LYS A 490 -4.52 30.35 -10.23
CA LYS A 490 -5.43 31.45 -9.84
C LYS A 490 -6.76 31.43 -10.60
N ASN A 491 -6.78 30.88 -11.82
CA ASN A 491 -7.97 30.81 -12.67
C ASN A 491 -8.92 29.67 -12.28
N ASP A 492 -8.40 28.59 -11.68
CA ASP A 492 -9.14 27.37 -11.37
C ASP A 492 -9.10 27.01 -9.86
N ARG A 493 -9.21 28.02 -8.97
CA ARG A 493 -9.09 27.82 -7.52
C ARG A 493 -10.17 26.93 -6.91
N TRP A 494 -11.34 26.84 -7.52
CA TRP A 494 -12.48 26.08 -7.02
C TRP A 494 -12.77 24.87 -7.90
N GLY A 495 -12.80 23.69 -7.27
CA GLY A 495 -13.26 22.45 -7.88
C GLY A 495 -14.64 22.06 -7.35
N TYR A 496 -15.49 21.50 -8.21
CA TYR A 496 -16.86 21.11 -7.87
C TYR A 496 -17.05 19.61 -8.07
N PHE A 497 -17.52 18.92 -7.05
CA PHE A 497 -17.62 17.48 -6.99
C PHE A 497 -19.05 17.04 -6.65
N PRO A 498 -19.99 17.07 -7.60
CA PRO A 498 -21.35 16.56 -7.41
C PRO A 498 -21.36 15.04 -7.47
N SER A 499 -22.32 14.43 -6.74
CA SER A 499 -22.64 13.02 -6.85
C SER A 499 -24.10 12.72 -6.60
N LEU A 500 -24.54 11.63 -7.20
CA LEU A 500 -25.88 11.07 -7.06
C LEU A 500 -25.74 9.55 -6.86
N SER A 501 -26.42 9.02 -5.85
CA SER A 501 -26.57 7.58 -5.70
C SER A 501 -28.01 7.20 -5.38
N THR A 502 -28.39 6.01 -5.79
CA THR A 502 -29.68 5.44 -5.48
C THR A 502 -29.55 3.98 -5.08
N SER A 503 -30.39 3.54 -4.17
CA SER A 503 -30.51 2.13 -3.85
C SER A 503 -31.98 1.71 -3.80
N TRP A 504 -32.23 0.47 -4.22
CA TRP A 504 -33.53 -0.16 -4.22
C TRP A 504 -33.44 -1.53 -3.56
N VAL A 505 -34.10 -1.68 -2.40
CA VAL A 505 -34.32 -2.99 -1.76
C VAL A 505 -35.46 -3.70 -2.48
N ILE A 506 -35.11 -4.55 -3.43
CA ILE A 506 -36.05 -5.29 -4.28
C ILE A 506 -36.82 -6.33 -3.45
N TRP A 507 -36.08 -7.02 -2.57
CA TRP A 507 -36.64 -8.09 -1.76
C TRP A 507 -36.04 -8.10 -0.36
N GLU A 508 -36.88 -8.31 0.65
CA GLU A 508 -36.54 -8.52 2.05
C GLU A 508 -37.51 -9.51 2.70
N LYS A 509 -37.00 -10.64 3.16
CA LYS A 509 -37.78 -11.76 3.67
C LYS A 509 -38.60 -11.40 4.90
N ASP A 510 -37.98 -10.67 5.83
CA ASP A 510 -38.56 -10.36 7.15
C ASP A 510 -39.79 -9.39 7.06
N LYS A 511 -39.92 -8.68 5.95
CA LYS A 511 -41.09 -7.82 5.66
C LYS A 511 -42.25 -8.55 4.95
N ALA A 512 -42.12 -9.86 4.72
CA ALA A 512 -43.15 -10.65 4.08
C ALA A 512 -44.24 -11.11 5.09
N LYS A 513 -45.50 -10.85 4.76
CA LYS A 513 -46.66 -11.12 5.64
C LYS A 513 -47.24 -12.54 5.51
N THR A 514 -46.74 -13.37 4.61
CA THR A 514 -47.29 -14.70 4.28
C THR A 514 -46.20 -15.77 4.27
N PRO A 515 -46.54 -17.06 4.54
CA PRO A 515 -45.62 -18.16 4.38
C PRO A 515 -45.00 -18.19 2.97
N LEU A 516 -43.68 -18.13 2.88
CA LEU A 516 -42.96 -18.03 1.61
C LEU A 516 -42.64 -19.43 1.05
N LYS A 517 -42.73 -19.59 -0.27
CA LYS A 517 -42.40 -20.82 -0.99
C LYS A 517 -41.39 -20.54 -2.12
N GLY A 518 -40.63 -21.56 -2.54
CA GLY A 518 -39.70 -21.48 -3.65
C GLY A 518 -38.53 -20.51 -3.38
N TRP A 519 -38.13 -19.77 -4.40
CA TRP A 519 -36.98 -18.85 -4.33
C TRP A 519 -37.15 -17.76 -3.25
N LYS A 520 -38.38 -17.31 -2.97
CA LYS A 520 -38.69 -16.31 -1.95
C LYS A 520 -38.39 -16.80 -0.54
N ALA A 521 -38.56 -18.09 -0.26
CA ALA A 521 -38.20 -18.70 1.02
C ALA A 521 -36.72 -18.85 1.19
N PHE A 522 -35.99 -19.08 0.10
CA PHE A 522 -34.54 -19.24 0.07
C PHE A 522 -33.80 -17.88 0.09
N THR A 523 -34.37 -16.85 -0.52
CA THR A 523 -33.79 -15.52 -0.65
C THR A 523 -34.15 -14.66 0.55
N ASN A 524 -33.12 -14.17 1.27
CA ASN A 524 -33.30 -13.28 2.41
C ASN A 524 -33.38 -11.82 1.99
N TYR A 525 -32.51 -11.39 1.09
CA TYR A 525 -32.34 -9.99 0.74
C TYR A 525 -31.81 -9.82 -0.68
N ILE A 526 -32.31 -8.81 -1.40
CA ILE A 526 -31.77 -8.35 -2.69
C ILE A 526 -31.86 -6.84 -2.72
N LYS A 527 -30.73 -6.19 -3.01
CA LYS A 527 -30.58 -4.73 -3.15
C LYS A 527 -29.80 -4.39 -4.40
N LEU A 528 -30.34 -3.50 -5.21
CA LEU A 528 -29.67 -2.89 -6.36
C LEU A 528 -29.16 -1.51 -5.96
N ARG A 529 -27.97 -1.14 -6.43
CA ARG A 529 -27.36 0.16 -6.23
C ARG A 529 -26.87 0.74 -7.55
N VAL A 530 -27.03 2.04 -7.73
CA VAL A 530 -26.50 2.79 -8.88
C VAL A 530 -25.95 4.10 -8.36
N GLY A 531 -24.73 4.44 -8.76
CA GLY A 531 -24.06 5.68 -8.36
C GLY A 531 -23.29 6.31 -9.51
N TYR A 532 -23.29 7.64 -9.53
CA TYR A 532 -22.42 8.45 -10.38
C TYR A 532 -21.91 9.64 -9.60
N GLY A 533 -20.65 9.95 -9.75
CA GLY A 533 -20.08 11.12 -9.07
C GLY A 533 -18.72 11.52 -9.61
N LEU A 534 -18.33 12.72 -9.20
CA LEU A 534 -17.03 13.31 -9.48
C LEU A 534 -16.23 13.38 -8.20
N SER A 535 -14.95 13.08 -8.29
CA SER A 535 -13.97 13.30 -7.21
C SER A 535 -12.69 13.89 -7.77
N GLY A 536 -12.05 14.75 -7.00
CA GLY A 536 -10.82 15.42 -7.40
C GLY A 536 -9.57 14.74 -6.86
N ASN A 537 -8.43 15.00 -7.50
CA ASN A 537 -7.11 14.61 -7.03
C ASN A 537 -6.16 15.81 -7.04
N LEU A 538 -5.51 16.06 -5.90
CA LEU A 538 -4.46 17.07 -5.72
C LEU A 538 -3.09 16.45 -5.40
N GLY A 539 -2.98 15.14 -5.33
CA GLY A 539 -1.78 14.47 -4.85
C GLY A 539 -0.54 14.69 -5.72
N GLY A 540 -0.74 14.98 -7.02
CA GLY A 540 0.33 15.36 -7.94
C GLY A 540 0.67 16.84 -7.97
N ILE A 541 0.05 17.68 -7.12
CA ILE A 541 0.28 19.13 -7.07
C ILE A 541 0.85 19.51 -5.70
N ASP A 542 2.09 19.98 -5.70
CA ASP A 542 2.73 20.53 -4.51
C ASP A 542 2.35 21.99 -4.29
N ALA A 543 2.65 22.52 -3.10
CA ALA A 543 2.53 23.94 -2.84
C ALA A 543 3.37 24.74 -3.85
N TYR A 544 2.77 25.80 -4.39
CA TYR A 544 3.40 26.71 -5.35
C TYR A 544 3.70 26.15 -6.75
N ASN A 545 3.23 24.94 -7.14
CA ASN A 545 3.46 24.38 -8.47
C ASN A 545 2.82 25.24 -9.60
N SER A 546 1.81 26.03 -9.29
CA SER A 546 1.19 26.98 -10.24
C SER A 546 2.00 28.27 -10.46
N MET A 547 3.07 28.49 -9.66
CA MET A 547 3.86 29.72 -9.67
C MET A 547 5.22 29.50 -10.33
N GLN A 548 5.74 30.54 -10.96
CA GLN A 548 7.14 30.58 -11.35
C GLN A 548 8.01 30.73 -10.08
N LEU A 549 8.96 29.85 -9.91
CA LEU A 549 9.90 29.88 -8.80
C LEU A 549 11.33 29.96 -9.31
N MET A 550 12.17 30.62 -8.53
CA MET A 550 13.63 30.59 -8.68
C MET A 550 14.24 29.79 -7.54
N ALA A 551 15.29 29.05 -7.85
CA ALA A 551 16.08 28.31 -6.88
C ALA A 551 17.56 28.67 -6.99
N PRO A 552 18.33 28.51 -5.92
CA PRO A 552 19.78 28.54 -5.99
C PRO A 552 20.32 27.55 -7.03
N ASN A 553 21.23 28.00 -7.89
CA ASN A 553 21.80 27.20 -8.98
C ASN A 553 23.30 27.46 -9.10
N GLY A 554 24.05 27.11 -8.05
CA GLY A 554 25.49 27.25 -8.02
C GLY A 554 25.99 28.55 -7.40
N ILE A 555 27.31 28.66 -7.41
CA ILE A 555 28.05 29.76 -6.82
C ILE A 555 28.83 30.48 -7.91
N ILE A 556 28.71 31.80 -7.99
CA ILE A 556 29.50 32.64 -8.89
C ILE A 556 30.50 33.47 -8.07
N SER A 557 31.72 33.51 -8.53
CA SER A 557 32.75 34.41 -7.97
C SER A 557 32.85 35.67 -8.86
N SER A 558 32.71 36.83 -8.27
CA SER A 558 32.85 38.10 -8.96
C SER A 558 33.62 39.09 -8.06
N LYS A 559 34.71 39.61 -8.58
CA LYS A 559 35.56 40.63 -7.87
C LYS A 559 35.95 40.17 -6.45
N GLY A 560 36.35 38.90 -6.29
CA GLY A 560 36.74 38.31 -5.01
C GLY A 560 35.61 38.06 -4.01
N THR A 561 34.34 38.26 -4.39
CA THR A 561 33.18 37.90 -3.55
C THR A 561 32.44 36.73 -4.17
N THR A 562 32.04 35.82 -3.34
CA THR A 562 31.23 34.65 -3.70
C THR A 562 29.76 34.99 -3.52
N LYS A 563 28.93 34.76 -4.54
CA LYS A 563 27.48 34.95 -4.50
C LYS A 563 26.76 33.72 -5.03
N THR A 564 25.61 33.39 -4.47
CA THR A 564 24.72 32.36 -4.98
C THR A 564 24.01 32.84 -6.25
N SER A 565 24.09 32.08 -7.32
CA SER A 565 23.28 32.33 -8.53
C SER A 565 21.88 31.79 -8.32
N LEU A 566 20.89 32.38 -8.99
CA LEU A 566 19.50 31.92 -8.99
C LEU A 566 19.08 31.59 -10.43
N ALA A 567 18.46 30.42 -10.60
CA ALA A 567 17.86 30.03 -11.87
C ALA A 567 16.36 29.80 -11.74
N ILE A 568 15.66 29.89 -12.86
CA ILE A 568 14.24 29.56 -12.91
C ILE A 568 14.10 28.03 -12.72
N LEU A 569 13.30 27.64 -11.73
CA LEU A 569 13.07 26.23 -11.37
C LEU A 569 11.90 25.64 -12.17
N ARG A 570 10.91 26.46 -12.52
CA ARG A 570 9.68 26.03 -13.23
C ARG A 570 8.94 27.18 -13.86
N ASN A 571 8.14 26.86 -14.88
CA ASN A 571 7.20 27.82 -15.47
C ASN A 571 5.98 28.03 -14.59
N ALA A 572 5.38 29.21 -14.62
CA ALA A 572 4.06 29.46 -14.05
C ALA A 572 2.95 28.76 -14.86
N ASN A 573 1.98 28.18 -14.19
CA ASN A 573 0.75 27.71 -14.80
C ASN A 573 -0.47 28.24 -14.04
N PRO A 574 -1.04 29.39 -14.45
CA PRO A 574 -2.23 29.97 -13.81
C PRO A 574 -3.50 29.13 -14.00
N ASP A 575 -3.52 28.21 -14.97
CA ASP A 575 -4.64 27.30 -15.30
C ASP A 575 -4.42 25.90 -14.74
N LEU A 576 -3.41 25.72 -13.86
CA LEU A 576 -3.18 24.45 -13.16
C LEU A 576 -4.38 24.12 -12.27
N LYS A 577 -4.99 22.97 -12.48
CA LYS A 577 -6.22 22.55 -11.80
C LYS A 577 -6.19 21.12 -11.29
N TRP A 578 -7.30 20.70 -10.76
CA TRP A 578 -7.54 19.36 -10.23
C TRP A 578 -7.56 18.32 -11.34
N GLU A 579 -7.02 17.13 -11.09
CA GLU A 579 -7.41 15.96 -11.87
C GLU A 579 -8.83 15.57 -11.44
N VAL A 580 -9.71 15.27 -12.37
CA VAL A 580 -11.12 14.96 -12.08
C VAL A 580 -11.44 13.54 -12.52
N LYS A 581 -11.84 12.72 -11.55
CA LYS A 581 -12.30 11.34 -11.78
C LYS A 581 -13.82 11.29 -11.81
N HIS A 582 -14.37 10.89 -12.93
CA HIS A 582 -15.77 10.57 -13.13
C HIS A 582 -15.94 9.06 -12.89
N THR A 583 -16.85 8.67 -12.01
CA THR A 583 -17.08 7.24 -11.72
C THR A 583 -18.56 6.91 -11.82
N PHE A 584 -18.88 5.90 -12.62
CA PHE A 584 -20.18 5.23 -12.67
C PHE A 584 -20.06 3.86 -12.03
N ASN A 585 -21.00 3.49 -11.17
CA ASN A 585 -21.04 2.20 -10.48
C ASN A 585 -22.46 1.61 -10.47
N VAL A 586 -22.55 0.30 -10.74
CA VAL A 586 -23.77 -0.49 -10.52
C VAL A 586 -23.42 -1.66 -9.64
N GLY A 587 -24.18 -1.86 -8.57
CA GLY A 587 -23.90 -2.91 -7.59
C GLY A 587 -25.16 -3.69 -7.22
N LEU A 588 -24.98 -4.99 -6.97
CA LEU A 588 -25.98 -5.91 -6.46
C LEU A 588 -25.50 -6.49 -5.13
N ASN A 589 -26.31 -6.39 -4.10
CA ASN A 589 -26.13 -7.13 -2.85
C ASN A 589 -27.26 -8.15 -2.71
N ALA A 590 -26.91 -9.40 -2.42
CA ALA A 590 -27.89 -10.45 -2.21
C ALA A 590 -27.49 -11.35 -1.04
N ALA A 591 -28.49 -11.84 -0.31
CA ALA A 591 -28.31 -12.81 0.76
C ALA A 591 -29.32 -13.96 0.62
N PHE A 592 -28.83 -15.17 0.82
CA PHE A 592 -29.61 -16.38 0.63
C PHE A 592 -29.44 -17.35 1.81
N TRP A 593 -30.34 -18.35 1.85
CA TRP A 593 -30.28 -19.49 2.76
C TRP A 593 -30.15 -19.07 4.22
N ASN A 594 -31.16 -18.30 4.72
CA ASN A 594 -31.12 -17.70 6.05
C ASN A 594 -29.82 -16.95 6.33
N GLN A 595 -29.44 -16.13 5.35
CA GLN A 595 -28.26 -15.28 5.38
C GLN A 595 -26.92 -16.03 5.45
N ARG A 596 -26.89 -17.33 5.15
CA ARG A 596 -25.62 -18.10 5.11
C ARG A 596 -24.80 -17.85 3.87
N ILE A 597 -25.39 -17.33 2.82
CA ILE A 597 -24.72 -16.96 1.58
C ILE A 597 -24.92 -15.47 1.41
N ALA A 598 -23.82 -14.74 1.25
CA ALA A 598 -23.80 -13.34 0.90
C ALA A 598 -23.08 -13.17 -0.44
N LEU A 599 -23.64 -12.37 -1.33
CA LEU A 599 -23.06 -12.05 -2.64
C LEU A 599 -23.11 -10.55 -2.85
N THR A 600 -21.97 -9.97 -3.20
CA THR A 600 -21.85 -8.60 -3.67
C THR A 600 -21.20 -8.62 -5.05
N VAL A 601 -21.81 -7.95 -6.02
CA VAL A 601 -21.23 -7.77 -7.36
C VAL A 601 -21.31 -6.31 -7.71
N ASP A 602 -20.17 -5.71 -8.05
CA ASP A 602 -20.07 -4.31 -8.49
C ASP A 602 -19.42 -4.25 -9.86
N TYR A 603 -20.02 -3.52 -10.78
CA TYR A 603 -19.40 -3.06 -12.02
C TYR A 603 -19.11 -1.58 -11.90
N TYR A 604 -17.88 -1.17 -12.20
CA TYR A 604 -17.51 0.24 -12.22
C TYR A 604 -16.82 0.63 -13.53
N ASN A 605 -17.03 1.88 -13.91
CA ASN A 605 -16.30 2.52 -14.98
C ASN A 605 -15.90 3.92 -14.52
N SER A 606 -14.60 4.19 -14.54
CA SER A 606 -14.03 5.48 -14.14
C SER A 606 -13.24 6.07 -15.29
N LYS A 607 -13.39 7.38 -15.50
CA LYS A 607 -12.56 8.16 -16.43
C LYS A 607 -11.94 9.33 -15.69
N VAL A 608 -10.61 9.38 -15.69
CA VAL A 608 -9.85 10.53 -15.20
C VAL A 608 -9.64 11.48 -16.36
N LYS A 609 -10.02 12.73 -16.16
CA LYS A 609 -9.80 13.85 -17.05
C LYS A 609 -8.88 14.88 -16.40
N ASP A 610 -8.33 15.76 -17.22
CA ASP A 610 -7.44 16.81 -16.74
C ASP A 610 -6.24 16.23 -15.94
N MET A 611 -5.76 15.04 -16.38
CA MET A 611 -4.67 14.34 -15.72
C MET A 611 -3.37 15.13 -15.91
N LEU A 612 -2.61 15.24 -14.83
CA LEU A 612 -1.34 15.95 -14.80
C LEU A 612 -0.25 15.18 -15.54
N TYR A 613 0.53 15.92 -16.31
CA TYR A 613 1.74 15.43 -16.95
C TYR A 613 2.77 16.54 -17.10
N MET A 614 4.05 16.19 -17.09
CA MET A 614 5.15 17.13 -17.29
C MET A 614 5.52 17.16 -18.78
N TYR A 615 5.23 18.28 -19.43
CA TYR A 615 5.47 18.47 -20.87
C TYR A 615 6.79 19.15 -21.14
N ASP A 616 7.48 18.73 -22.19
CA ASP A 616 8.58 19.48 -22.77
C ASP A 616 8.04 20.69 -23.54
N VAL A 617 8.58 21.86 -23.28
CA VAL A 617 8.14 23.12 -23.90
C VAL A 617 9.33 23.90 -24.44
N PRO A 618 9.16 24.63 -25.54
CA PRO A 618 10.26 25.40 -26.16
C PRO A 618 10.70 26.60 -25.30
N VAL A 619 11.98 26.82 -25.24
CA VAL A 619 12.58 28.01 -24.60
C VAL A 619 13.29 28.82 -25.67
N PRO A 620 12.80 30.03 -26.05
CA PRO A 620 11.58 30.71 -25.66
C PRO A 620 10.32 30.15 -26.36
N PRO A 621 9.08 30.48 -26.03
CA PRO A 621 8.69 31.59 -25.13
C PRO A 621 8.63 31.22 -23.64
N PHE A 622 8.70 29.94 -23.29
CA PHE A 622 8.73 29.52 -21.90
C PHE A 622 10.11 29.86 -21.27
N ALA A 623 10.09 30.10 -19.97
CA ALA A 623 11.31 30.44 -19.22
C ALA A 623 12.09 29.20 -18.72
N PHE A 624 11.46 28.02 -18.73
CA PHE A 624 11.99 26.74 -18.36
C PHE A 624 11.49 25.67 -19.35
N ASP A 625 12.25 24.63 -19.59
CA ASP A 625 12.00 23.63 -20.63
C ASP A 625 10.89 22.61 -20.28
N LYS A 626 10.40 22.63 -19.03
CA LYS A 626 9.34 21.73 -18.53
C LYS A 626 8.13 22.54 -18.06
N MET A 627 6.93 21.98 -18.28
CA MET A 627 5.68 22.54 -17.82
C MET A 627 4.73 21.48 -17.31
N LEU A 628 4.27 21.63 -16.07
CA LEU A 628 3.21 20.80 -15.51
C LEU A 628 1.85 21.32 -15.98
N ALA A 629 1.08 20.49 -16.69
CA ALA A 629 -0.24 20.87 -17.22
C ALA A 629 -1.25 19.72 -17.16
N ASN A 630 -2.54 20.08 -17.17
CA ASN A 630 -3.69 19.16 -17.02
C ASN A 630 -4.28 18.79 -18.40
N LEU A 631 -3.61 17.96 -19.19
CA LEU A 631 -4.03 17.61 -20.55
C LEU A 631 -4.27 16.10 -20.75
N GLY A 632 -3.86 15.27 -19.81
CA GLY A 632 -3.95 13.81 -19.92
C GLY A 632 -5.34 13.26 -19.61
N SER A 633 -5.59 12.03 -20.04
CA SER A 633 -6.77 11.26 -19.66
C SER A 633 -6.51 9.76 -19.64
N MET A 634 -7.18 9.06 -18.71
CA MET A 634 -7.12 7.58 -18.56
C MET A 634 -8.47 7.02 -18.14
N SER A 635 -8.66 5.73 -18.32
CA SER A 635 -9.84 5.01 -17.85
C SER A 635 -9.48 3.79 -17.04
N ASN A 636 -10.31 3.50 -16.02
CA ASN A 636 -10.29 2.27 -15.25
C ASN A 636 -11.69 1.69 -15.19
N SER A 637 -11.84 0.42 -15.52
CA SER A 637 -13.11 -0.30 -15.41
C SER A 637 -12.88 -1.68 -14.83
N GLY A 638 -13.91 -2.23 -14.20
CA GLY A 638 -13.76 -3.55 -13.62
C GLY A 638 -15.03 -4.13 -13.05
N VAL A 639 -14.93 -5.40 -12.68
CA VAL A 639 -15.97 -6.15 -11.97
C VAL A 639 -15.38 -6.63 -10.66
N GLU A 640 -16.07 -6.36 -9.57
CA GLU A 640 -15.74 -6.81 -8.22
C GLU A 640 -16.79 -7.81 -7.75
N VAL A 641 -16.36 -8.94 -7.20
CA VAL A 641 -17.24 -9.98 -6.65
C VAL A 641 -16.79 -10.32 -5.25
N GLY A 642 -17.68 -10.11 -4.29
CA GLY A 642 -17.55 -10.58 -2.92
C GLY A 642 -18.52 -11.74 -2.69
N PHE A 643 -18.01 -12.89 -2.26
CA PHE A 643 -18.80 -14.07 -1.95
C PHE A 643 -18.46 -14.57 -0.56
N GLY A 644 -19.45 -14.61 0.32
CA GLY A 644 -19.36 -15.17 1.66
C GLY A 644 -20.31 -16.35 1.82
N ILE A 645 -19.82 -17.42 2.46
CA ILE A 645 -20.67 -18.56 2.80
C ILE A 645 -20.32 -19.08 4.19
N THR A 646 -21.37 -19.37 4.98
CA THR A 646 -21.28 -20.10 6.25
C THR A 646 -22.11 -21.38 6.10
N PRO A 647 -21.56 -22.41 5.44
CA PRO A 647 -22.30 -23.64 5.14
C PRO A 647 -22.76 -24.38 6.40
N TYR A 648 -22.01 -24.24 7.47
CA TYR A 648 -22.33 -24.84 8.75
C TYR A 648 -22.14 -23.87 9.91
N ARG A 649 -23.16 -23.74 10.76
CA ARG A 649 -23.12 -22.99 12.01
C ARG A 649 -23.99 -23.67 13.06
N SER A 650 -23.38 -24.00 14.18
CA SER A 650 -24.04 -24.48 15.38
C SER A 650 -23.42 -23.80 16.60
N LYS A 651 -23.94 -24.12 17.80
CA LYS A 651 -23.34 -23.62 19.04
C LYS A 651 -21.86 -23.99 19.19
N ASP A 652 -21.49 -25.20 18.82
CA ASP A 652 -20.14 -25.74 19.01
C ASP A 652 -19.24 -25.63 17.77
N MET A 653 -19.81 -25.48 16.57
CA MET A 653 -19.05 -25.55 15.32
C MET A 653 -19.54 -24.50 14.33
N GLU A 654 -18.59 -23.84 13.70
CA GLU A 654 -18.85 -22.86 12.63
C GLU A 654 -17.75 -22.95 11.57
N PHE A 655 -18.14 -22.92 10.32
CA PHE A 655 -17.23 -22.82 9.19
C PHE A 655 -17.68 -21.65 8.30
N THR A 656 -16.76 -20.72 8.04
CA THR A 656 -17.01 -19.53 7.21
C THR A 656 -15.92 -19.44 6.13
N MET A 657 -16.33 -19.09 4.93
CA MET A 657 -15.46 -18.83 3.79
C MET A 657 -15.87 -17.52 3.11
N ASN A 658 -14.91 -16.63 2.90
CA ASN A 658 -15.07 -15.40 2.14
C ASN A 658 -14.09 -15.40 0.97
N ILE A 659 -14.59 -15.08 -0.22
CA ILE A 659 -13.81 -14.95 -1.44
C ILE A 659 -14.08 -13.57 -2.03
N ASN A 660 -13.02 -12.85 -2.34
CA ASN A 660 -13.06 -11.55 -2.98
C ASN A 660 -12.29 -11.62 -4.30
N MET A 661 -12.94 -11.25 -5.39
CA MET A 661 -12.32 -11.23 -6.72
C MET A 661 -12.49 -9.84 -7.33
N SER A 662 -11.45 -9.35 -7.98
CA SER A 662 -11.54 -8.16 -8.82
C SER A 662 -10.93 -8.43 -10.18
N PHE A 663 -11.62 -8.01 -11.22
CA PHE A 663 -11.17 -8.00 -12.61
C PHE A 663 -11.02 -6.56 -13.02
N GLU A 664 -9.79 -6.16 -13.40
CA GLU A 664 -9.44 -4.77 -13.62
C GLU A 664 -8.90 -4.57 -15.04
N HIS A 665 -9.33 -3.49 -15.64
CA HIS A 665 -8.83 -3.04 -16.95
C HIS A 665 -8.57 -1.55 -16.89
N ASN A 666 -7.34 -1.15 -17.14
CA ASN A 666 -6.95 0.25 -17.26
C ASN A 666 -6.48 0.57 -18.68
N LYS A 667 -6.56 1.84 -19.06
CA LYS A 667 -6.11 2.32 -20.36
C LYS A 667 -5.71 3.79 -20.28
N LEU A 668 -4.50 4.09 -20.73
CA LEU A 668 -4.08 5.46 -20.99
C LEU A 668 -4.72 5.94 -22.30
N ILE A 669 -5.58 6.97 -22.26
CA ILE A 669 -6.35 7.40 -23.44
C ILE A 669 -5.57 8.41 -24.25
N SER A 670 -5.05 9.46 -23.62
CA SER A 670 -4.33 10.56 -24.27
C SER A 670 -3.43 11.27 -23.26
N LEU A 671 -2.34 11.81 -23.76
CA LEU A 671 -1.49 12.79 -23.06
C LEU A 671 -1.37 14.11 -23.84
N ASP A 672 -2.03 14.26 -24.99
CA ASP A 672 -1.97 15.45 -25.82
C ASP A 672 -3.12 16.40 -25.51
N GLY A 673 -2.87 17.70 -25.60
CA GLY A 673 -3.90 18.72 -25.41
C GLY A 673 -3.41 20.14 -25.70
N TYR A 674 -4.32 21.10 -25.66
CA TYR A 674 -4.01 22.50 -25.94
C TYR A 674 -3.80 23.30 -24.64
N TYR A 675 -2.71 24.05 -24.59
CA TYR A 675 -2.41 25.01 -23.56
C TYR A 675 -2.15 26.38 -24.20
N ASN A 676 -2.93 27.39 -23.84
CA ASN A 676 -2.84 28.75 -24.43
C ASN A 676 -2.80 28.77 -25.97
N GLY A 677 -3.60 27.90 -26.62
CA GLY A 677 -3.66 27.78 -28.08
C GLY A 677 -2.50 26.99 -28.70
N GLN A 678 -1.51 26.59 -27.95
CA GLN A 678 -0.40 25.74 -28.38
C GLN A 678 -0.72 24.26 -28.05
N LEU A 679 -0.54 23.38 -29.03
CA LEU A 679 -0.65 21.94 -28.83
C LEU A 679 0.61 21.46 -28.06
N LEU A 680 0.40 20.95 -26.86
CA LEU A 680 1.43 20.19 -26.11
C LEU A 680 1.21 18.72 -26.35
N THR A 681 2.27 18.02 -26.71
CA THR A 681 2.25 16.58 -26.98
C THR A 681 3.25 15.87 -26.10
N ALA A 682 2.90 14.68 -25.65
CA ALA A 682 3.83 13.77 -24.99
C ALA A 682 4.27 12.66 -25.96
N PRO A 683 5.43 12.05 -25.75
CA PRO A 683 5.81 10.85 -26.49
C PRO A 683 4.72 9.78 -26.43
N LYS A 684 4.41 9.14 -27.56
CA LYS A 684 3.41 8.06 -27.62
C LYS A 684 3.80 6.85 -26.78
N SER A 685 5.10 6.64 -26.60
CA SER A 685 5.69 5.63 -25.73
C SER A 685 6.80 6.27 -24.90
N THR A 686 6.82 5.99 -23.61
CA THR A 686 7.85 6.45 -22.67
C THR A 686 8.30 5.28 -21.82
N GLY A 687 9.60 5.06 -21.69
CA GLY A 687 10.15 4.07 -20.77
C GLY A 687 9.75 4.34 -19.35
N LEU A 688 9.28 3.32 -18.62
CA LEU A 688 8.80 3.41 -17.26
C LEU A 688 9.69 2.65 -16.28
N ALA A 689 10.02 1.40 -16.58
CA ALA A 689 10.91 0.60 -15.76
C ALA A 689 11.99 -0.06 -16.63
N ALA A 690 13.19 -0.10 -16.08
CA ALA A 690 14.38 -0.57 -16.75
C ALA A 690 15.06 -1.68 -15.96
N VAL A 691 15.82 -2.51 -16.65
CA VAL A 691 16.81 -3.40 -16.04
C VAL A 691 18.18 -2.76 -16.09
N SER A 692 18.94 -2.95 -15.02
CA SER A 692 20.33 -2.54 -14.92
C SER A 692 21.15 -3.71 -14.38
N GLY A 693 22.45 -3.68 -14.53
CA GLY A 693 23.29 -4.61 -13.79
C GLY A 693 24.39 -5.28 -14.59
N ALA A 694 24.85 -6.39 -14.05
CA ALA A 694 26.05 -7.10 -14.47
C ALA A 694 26.05 -7.39 -15.97
N GLY A 695 27.09 -6.97 -16.63
CA GLY A 695 27.29 -7.23 -18.05
C GLY A 695 26.54 -6.27 -18.99
N PHE A 696 25.68 -5.39 -18.48
CA PHE A 696 24.99 -4.38 -19.27
C PHE A 696 25.60 -3.01 -19.06
N HIS A 697 25.93 -2.32 -20.12
CA HIS A 697 26.39 -0.93 -20.08
C HIS A 697 25.17 0.00 -20.07
N GLY A 698 24.75 0.42 -18.85
CA GLY A 698 23.61 1.31 -18.65
C GLY A 698 22.31 0.58 -18.31
N SER A 699 21.23 1.31 -18.20
CA SER A 699 19.90 0.81 -17.99
C SER A 699 19.11 0.76 -19.28
N SER A 700 18.35 -0.31 -19.51
CA SER A 700 17.49 -0.47 -20.69
C SER A 700 16.04 -0.63 -20.25
N ASN A 701 15.16 0.19 -20.82
CA ASN A 701 13.73 0.13 -20.53
C ASN A 701 13.13 -1.17 -21.03
N VAL A 702 12.42 -1.88 -20.19
CA VAL A 702 11.67 -3.11 -20.51
C VAL A 702 10.18 -2.94 -20.31
N VAL A 703 9.77 -1.99 -19.49
CA VAL A 703 8.37 -1.61 -19.30
C VAL A 703 8.16 -0.21 -19.84
N SER A 704 7.11 -0.03 -20.63
CA SER A 704 6.77 1.23 -21.27
C SER A 704 5.36 1.69 -20.89
N GLN A 705 5.20 3.01 -20.88
CA GLN A 705 3.93 3.70 -20.81
C GLN A 705 3.53 4.07 -22.23
N VAL A 706 2.49 3.43 -22.79
CA VAL A 706 2.07 3.60 -24.18
C VAL A 706 0.64 4.15 -24.25
N VAL A 707 0.44 5.23 -24.98
CA VAL A 707 -0.89 5.78 -25.22
C VAL A 707 -1.76 4.76 -25.99
N GLY A 708 -2.98 4.56 -25.51
CA GLY A 708 -3.89 3.56 -26.04
C GLY A 708 -3.78 2.16 -25.42
N GLN A 709 -2.79 1.92 -24.56
CA GLN A 709 -2.52 0.64 -23.91
C GLN A 709 -2.78 0.70 -22.39
N PRO A 710 -2.83 -0.45 -21.70
CA PRO A 710 -2.77 -0.53 -20.25
C PRO A 710 -1.49 0.12 -19.69
N LEU A 711 -1.55 0.53 -18.42
CA LEU A 711 -0.38 1.05 -17.72
C LEU A 711 0.67 -0.06 -17.53
N GLY A 712 1.93 0.24 -17.91
CA GLY A 712 3.06 -0.67 -17.74
C GLY A 712 2.98 -1.89 -18.64
N VAL A 713 3.11 -1.68 -19.95
CA VAL A 713 3.24 -2.76 -20.94
C VAL A 713 4.70 -3.10 -21.20
N PHE A 714 4.95 -4.36 -21.50
CA PHE A 714 6.25 -4.81 -22.00
C PHE A 714 6.29 -4.63 -23.52
N ASP A 715 7.23 -3.81 -23.98
CA ASP A 715 7.46 -3.51 -25.39
C ASP A 715 8.88 -3.97 -25.73
N LEU A 716 9.00 -5.22 -26.21
CA LEU A 716 10.28 -5.93 -26.33
C LEU A 716 10.42 -6.60 -27.70
N PRO A 717 11.66 -6.80 -28.18
CA PRO A 717 11.93 -7.69 -29.29
C PRO A 717 11.51 -9.12 -28.96
N HIS A 718 11.02 -9.86 -29.96
CA HIS A 718 10.68 -11.28 -29.81
C HIS A 718 11.94 -12.16 -30.00
N CYS A 719 12.18 -13.06 -29.05
CA CYS A 719 13.20 -14.07 -29.14
C CYS A 719 12.66 -15.29 -29.89
N THR A 720 13.16 -15.54 -31.11
CA THR A 720 12.74 -16.67 -31.96
C THR A 720 13.39 -17.97 -31.53
N GLY A 721 14.51 -17.91 -30.80
CA GLY A 721 15.22 -19.07 -30.29
C GLY A 721 16.62 -18.74 -29.79
N LEU A 722 17.38 -19.79 -29.48
CA LEU A 722 18.79 -19.72 -29.14
C LEU A 722 19.59 -20.37 -30.26
N THR A 723 20.50 -19.62 -30.86
CA THR A 723 21.52 -20.17 -31.78
C THR A 723 22.72 -20.66 -30.98
N VAL A 724 23.37 -21.69 -31.46
CA VAL A 724 24.57 -22.27 -30.84
C VAL A 724 25.71 -22.14 -31.83
N ASP A 725 26.81 -21.53 -31.42
CA ASP A 725 28.00 -21.38 -32.21
C ASP A 725 28.86 -22.65 -32.19
N GLU A 726 29.99 -22.63 -32.93
CA GLU A 726 30.94 -23.76 -33.04
C GLU A 726 31.62 -24.12 -31.69
N HIS A 727 31.57 -23.24 -30.72
CA HIS A 727 32.11 -23.45 -29.35
C HIS A 727 31.07 -23.89 -28.34
N GLY A 728 29.78 -24.09 -28.76
CA GLY A 728 28.69 -24.47 -27.89
C GLY A 728 28.11 -23.31 -27.10
N VAL A 729 28.46 -22.07 -27.48
CA VAL A 729 27.91 -20.86 -26.86
C VAL A 729 26.54 -20.55 -27.45
N ARG A 730 25.62 -20.14 -26.58
CA ARG A 730 24.26 -19.79 -26.99
C ARG A 730 24.07 -18.28 -27.04
N HIS A 731 23.42 -17.85 -28.15
CA HIS A 731 23.07 -16.44 -28.39
C HIS A 731 21.57 -16.30 -28.63
N TYR A 732 20.98 -15.17 -28.26
CA TYR A 732 19.58 -14.89 -28.53
C TYR A 732 19.41 -14.53 -30.03
N GLU A 733 18.48 -15.19 -30.68
CA GLU A 733 18.02 -14.80 -32.02
C GLU A 733 16.74 -13.95 -31.83
N VAL A 734 16.82 -12.65 -32.10
CA VAL A 734 15.76 -11.72 -31.83
C VAL A 734 15.29 -10.94 -33.04
N THR A 735 14.02 -10.55 -33.05
CA THR A 735 13.47 -9.67 -34.09
C THR A 735 14.05 -8.26 -33.97
N LYS A 736 14.10 -7.51 -35.09
CA LYS A 736 14.56 -6.11 -35.09
C LYS A 736 13.55 -5.17 -34.45
N GLU A 737 12.26 -5.48 -34.54
CA GLU A 737 11.18 -4.64 -34.07
C GLU A 737 10.66 -5.17 -32.73
N SER A 738 10.39 -4.26 -31.82
CA SER A 738 9.71 -4.58 -30.57
C SER A 738 8.20 -4.66 -30.79
N TYR A 739 7.53 -5.38 -29.93
CA TYR A 739 6.07 -5.49 -29.88
C TYR A 739 5.58 -5.54 -28.44
N ILE A 740 4.30 -5.25 -28.25
CA ILE A 740 3.69 -5.35 -26.93
C ILE A 740 3.40 -6.82 -26.62
N CYS A 741 4.23 -7.41 -25.76
CA CYS A 741 4.20 -8.85 -25.44
C CYS A 741 3.54 -9.18 -24.11
N GLY A 742 3.21 -8.17 -23.28
CA GLY A 742 2.58 -8.38 -21.98
C GLY A 742 2.29 -7.10 -21.21
N GLN A 743 1.77 -7.25 -20.01
CA GLN A 743 1.55 -6.14 -19.06
C GLN A 743 2.01 -6.54 -17.67
N ALA A 744 2.52 -5.55 -16.92
CA ALA A 744 3.01 -5.71 -15.54
C ALA A 744 1.88 -5.72 -14.50
N THR A 745 0.73 -5.11 -14.83
CA THR A 745 -0.42 -5.03 -13.92
C THR A 745 -1.33 -6.26 -14.07
N PRO A 746 -1.75 -6.91 -12.97
CA PRO A 746 -2.65 -8.05 -13.01
C PRO A 746 -4.03 -7.71 -13.58
N LYS A 747 -4.61 -8.63 -14.34
CA LYS A 747 -5.98 -8.55 -14.84
C LYS A 747 -7.01 -9.02 -13.82
N MET A 748 -6.61 -9.93 -12.93
CA MET A 748 -7.46 -10.48 -11.89
C MET A 748 -6.69 -10.57 -10.58
N ARG A 749 -7.36 -10.24 -9.48
CA ARG A 749 -6.89 -10.45 -8.11
C ARG A 749 -7.88 -11.27 -7.33
N LEU A 750 -7.37 -12.09 -6.41
CA LEU A 750 -8.13 -12.99 -5.56
C LEU A 750 -7.69 -12.80 -4.11
N GLY A 751 -8.65 -12.61 -3.20
CA GLY A 751 -8.47 -12.75 -1.77
C GLY A 751 -9.41 -13.82 -1.23
N SER A 752 -8.97 -14.67 -0.34
CA SER A 752 -9.82 -15.69 0.27
C SER A 752 -9.48 -15.89 1.73
N ASN A 753 -10.52 -15.97 2.56
CA ASN A 753 -10.41 -16.15 4.00
C ASN A 753 -11.26 -17.35 4.41
N PHE A 754 -10.66 -18.29 5.13
CA PHE A 754 -11.32 -19.47 5.70
C PHE A 754 -11.20 -19.41 7.21
N ALA A 755 -12.31 -19.56 7.91
CA ALA A 755 -12.37 -19.66 9.36
C ALA A 755 -13.18 -20.86 9.78
N PHE A 756 -12.61 -21.66 10.65
CA PHE A 756 -13.27 -22.83 11.25
C PHE A 756 -13.16 -22.73 12.77
N ARG A 757 -14.28 -22.83 13.46
CA ARG A 757 -14.35 -22.86 14.91
C ARG A 757 -15.02 -24.15 15.37
N TYR A 758 -14.39 -24.82 16.30
CA TYR A 758 -14.97 -25.97 17.00
C TYR A 758 -14.82 -25.79 18.52
N ARG A 759 -15.94 -25.52 19.20
CA ARG A 759 -15.98 -25.21 20.64
C ARG A 759 -15.01 -24.05 20.97
N HIS A 760 -13.90 -24.39 21.64
CA HIS A 760 -12.88 -23.46 22.10
C HIS A 760 -11.69 -23.33 21.16
N CYS A 761 -11.65 -24.13 20.11
CA CYS A 761 -10.59 -24.09 19.11
C CYS A 761 -11.03 -23.36 17.85
N ASP A 762 -10.14 -22.62 17.23
CA ASP A 762 -10.35 -21.99 15.94
C ASP A 762 -9.15 -22.16 15.01
N ILE A 763 -9.43 -22.24 13.73
CA ILE A 763 -8.44 -22.27 12.66
C ILE A 763 -8.80 -21.17 11.68
N ALA A 764 -7.83 -20.36 11.29
CA ALA A 764 -7.99 -19.35 10.24
C ALA A 764 -6.89 -19.51 9.19
N LEU A 765 -7.27 -19.36 7.92
CA LEU A 765 -6.36 -19.40 6.79
C LEU A 765 -6.73 -18.26 5.84
N GLN A 766 -5.73 -17.57 5.33
CA GLN A 766 -5.88 -16.57 4.27
C GLN A 766 -4.97 -16.91 3.11
N ALA A 767 -5.52 -16.70 1.91
CA ALA A 767 -4.72 -16.76 0.69
C ALA A 767 -5.08 -15.59 -0.22
N ASN A 768 -4.09 -15.08 -0.92
CA ASN A 768 -4.28 -14.06 -1.95
C ASN A 768 -3.51 -14.42 -3.23
N GLY A 769 -3.95 -13.89 -4.36
CA GLY A 769 -3.33 -14.17 -5.65
C GLY A 769 -3.55 -13.04 -6.65
N ALA A 770 -2.67 -13.02 -7.65
CA ALA A 770 -2.76 -12.13 -8.79
C ALA A 770 -2.49 -12.92 -10.08
N PHE A 771 -3.26 -12.61 -11.12
CA PHE A 771 -3.26 -13.40 -12.35
C PHE A 771 -3.36 -12.50 -13.59
N GLY A 772 -2.81 -13.00 -14.72
CA GLY A 772 -2.89 -12.34 -16.00
C GLY A 772 -1.91 -11.20 -16.18
N HIS A 773 -0.76 -11.25 -15.51
CA HIS A 773 0.34 -10.31 -15.65
C HIS A 773 1.66 -11.03 -15.94
N HIS A 774 2.66 -10.26 -16.33
CA HIS A 774 3.99 -10.73 -16.60
C HIS A 774 5.00 -10.02 -15.71
N ILE A 775 6.16 -10.67 -15.55
CA ILE A 775 7.32 -10.18 -14.84
C ILE A 775 8.51 -10.32 -15.78
N PHE A 776 9.29 -9.27 -15.94
CA PHE A 776 10.58 -9.36 -16.59
C PHE A 776 11.62 -9.82 -15.57
N ASN A 777 12.18 -11.01 -15.78
CA ASN A 777 13.17 -11.62 -14.90
C ASN A 777 14.58 -11.13 -15.24
N GLY A 778 14.89 -9.88 -14.85
CA GLY A 778 16.22 -9.29 -15.02
C GLY A 778 17.28 -9.96 -14.14
N THR A 779 16.86 -10.61 -13.06
CA THR A 779 17.74 -11.43 -12.22
C THR A 779 18.27 -12.63 -12.99
N ALA A 780 17.42 -13.36 -13.71
CA ALA A 780 17.85 -14.47 -14.56
C ALA A 780 18.63 -13.98 -15.79
N LEU A 781 18.19 -12.90 -16.45
CA LEU A 781 18.95 -12.29 -17.55
C LEU A 781 20.41 -12.04 -17.17
N THR A 782 20.65 -11.57 -15.94
CA THR A 782 21.98 -11.25 -15.43
C THR A 782 22.76 -12.50 -15.00
N PHE A 783 22.17 -13.31 -14.13
CA PHE A 783 22.91 -14.38 -13.45
C PHE A 783 22.87 -15.73 -14.17
N MET A 784 22.05 -15.88 -15.23
CA MET A 784 22.12 -17.04 -16.15
C MET A 784 23.01 -16.77 -17.37
N ASN A 785 23.80 -15.69 -17.35
CA ASN A 785 24.68 -15.26 -18.43
C ASN A 785 26.13 -15.50 -18.07
N MET A 786 26.82 -16.32 -18.83
CA MET A 786 28.23 -16.67 -18.59
C MET A 786 29.22 -15.53 -18.88
N LEU A 787 28.82 -14.50 -19.67
CA LEU A 787 29.61 -13.27 -19.81
C LEU A 787 29.79 -12.51 -18.48
N SER A 788 29.00 -12.81 -17.47
CA SER A 788 29.15 -12.22 -16.13
C SER A 788 30.45 -12.66 -15.45
N LEU A 789 30.95 -13.87 -15.72
CA LEU A 789 32.25 -14.33 -15.22
C LEU A 789 33.41 -13.63 -15.95
N PRO A 790 34.52 -13.31 -15.27
CA PRO A 790 34.80 -13.57 -13.84
C PRO A 790 34.37 -12.42 -12.92
N ASN A 791 33.79 -11.37 -13.47
CA ASN A 791 33.47 -10.16 -12.69
C ASN A 791 32.38 -10.41 -11.66
N TYR A 792 31.43 -11.32 -11.98
CA TYR A 792 30.30 -11.62 -11.11
C TYR A 792 30.13 -13.13 -10.94
N ASN A 793 29.61 -13.55 -9.80
CA ASN A 793 29.10 -14.90 -9.64
C ASN A 793 27.82 -15.10 -10.48
N VAL A 794 27.54 -16.32 -10.86
CA VAL A 794 26.38 -16.72 -11.67
C VAL A 794 25.57 -17.82 -10.97
N MET A 795 24.35 -18.06 -11.44
CA MET A 795 23.50 -19.14 -10.92
C MET A 795 24.04 -20.51 -11.33
N GLU A 796 23.77 -21.53 -10.50
CA GLU A 796 24.20 -22.92 -10.72
C GLU A 796 23.84 -23.46 -12.12
N GLY A 797 22.72 -23.07 -12.71
CA GLY A 797 22.29 -23.48 -14.05
C GLY A 797 22.97 -22.75 -15.22
N ALA A 798 23.73 -21.66 -14.95
CA ALA A 798 24.32 -20.85 -16.03
C ALA A 798 25.37 -21.61 -16.87
N PRO A 799 26.27 -22.42 -16.28
CA PRO A 799 27.25 -23.18 -17.08
C PRO A 799 26.61 -24.17 -18.04
N GLU A 800 25.50 -24.81 -17.67
CA GLU A 800 24.76 -25.75 -18.54
C GLU A 800 24.02 -25.02 -19.66
N MET A 801 23.46 -23.84 -19.37
CA MET A 801 22.83 -23.02 -20.38
C MET A 801 23.83 -22.38 -21.32
N ASN A 802 25.00 -22.04 -20.85
CA ASN A 802 26.12 -21.41 -21.59
C ASN A 802 25.67 -20.26 -22.51
N ILE A 803 24.77 -19.38 -21.97
CA ILE A 803 24.36 -18.17 -22.68
C ILE A 803 25.47 -17.13 -22.51
N GLN A 804 25.95 -16.55 -23.61
CA GLN A 804 26.93 -15.49 -23.62
C GLN A 804 26.43 -14.35 -24.52
N ASP A 805 25.29 -13.77 -24.11
CA ASP A 805 24.59 -12.72 -24.85
C ASP A 805 23.85 -11.80 -23.88
N GLN A 806 23.92 -10.49 -24.13
CA GLN A 806 23.29 -9.46 -23.31
C GLN A 806 22.05 -8.85 -23.96
N THR A 807 21.55 -9.44 -25.03
CA THR A 807 20.42 -8.92 -25.77
C THR A 807 19.14 -9.03 -24.98
N ILE A 808 18.46 -7.90 -24.80
CA ILE A 808 17.16 -7.83 -24.12
C ILE A 808 16.05 -8.22 -25.08
N SER A 809 15.20 -9.15 -24.67
CA SER A 809 14.07 -9.65 -25.45
C SER A 809 12.99 -10.22 -24.51
N ASP A 810 11.92 -10.75 -25.07
CA ASP A 810 10.86 -11.41 -24.29
C ASP A 810 11.24 -12.81 -23.78
N TYR A 811 12.48 -13.28 -23.99
CA TYR A 811 12.96 -14.59 -23.52
C TYR A 811 12.82 -14.75 -21.99
N TRP A 812 13.13 -13.69 -21.23
CA TRP A 812 13.02 -13.65 -19.77
C TRP A 812 11.73 -13.00 -19.27
N LEU A 813 10.74 -12.81 -20.18
CA LEU A 813 9.41 -12.35 -19.79
C LEU A 813 8.55 -13.53 -19.35
N GLU A 814 8.33 -13.67 -18.07
CA GLU A 814 7.63 -14.80 -17.48
C GLU A 814 6.22 -14.42 -17.04
N ARG A 815 5.33 -15.42 -16.91
CA ARG A 815 4.05 -15.21 -16.24
C ARG A 815 4.24 -14.97 -14.75
N GLY A 816 3.69 -13.85 -14.26
CA GLY A 816 3.70 -13.49 -12.85
C GLY A 816 2.55 -14.10 -12.02
N ASP A 817 1.76 -15.00 -12.58
CA ASP A 817 0.59 -15.61 -11.90
C ASP A 817 0.99 -16.33 -10.62
N TYR A 818 0.28 -16.04 -9.52
CA TYR A 818 0.53 -16.70 -8.24
C TYR A 818 -0.73 -16.83 -7.37
N LEU A 819 -0.68 -17.79 -6.46
CA LEU A 819 -1.52 -17.90 -5.27
C LEU A 819 -0.63 -18.07 -4.05
N ASN A 820 -0.65 -17.09 -3.14
CA ASN A 820 0.09 -17.12 -1.89
C ASN A 820 -0.82 -17.52 -0.75
N ILE A 821 -0.38 -18.43 0.14
CA ILE A 821 -1.02 -18.70 1.42
C ILE A 821 -0.37 -17.79 2.45
N ASP A 822 -1.07 -16.69 2.77
CA ASP A 822 -0.53 -15.59 3.59
C ASP A 822 -0.30 -16.04 5.02
N TYR A 823 -1.25 -16.77 5.60
CA TYR A 823 -1.07 -17.36 6.92
C TYR A 823 -2.03 -18.52 7.18
N ILE A 824 -1.63 -19.36 8.13
CA ILE A 824 -2.49 -20.26 8.85
C ILE A 824 -2.31 -20.00 10.35
N THR A 825 -3.42 -19.88 11.08
CA THR A 825 -3.42 -19.68 12.54
C THR A 825 -4.31 -20.71 13.19
N VAL A 826 -3.84 -21.30 14.27
CA VAL A 826 -4.64 -22.16 15.17
C VAL A 826 -4.76 -21.45 16.51
N GLY A 827 -5.97 -21.31 17.01
CA GLY A 827 -6.26 -20.68 18.30
C GLY A 827 -6.98 -21.62 19.25
N TRP A 828 -6.74 -21.41 20.52
CA TRP A 828 -7.44 -22.10 21.59
C TRP A 828 -7.84 -21.12 22.69
N THR A 829 -9.15 -20.94 22.88
CA THR A 829 -9.70 -20.14 23.97
C THR A 829 -9.88 -21.04 25.19
N ILE A 830 -9.08 -20.83 26.21
CA ILE A 830 -9.06 -21.65 27.42
C ILE A 830 -10.30 -21.29 28.26
N PRO A 831 -11.16 -22.24 28.62
CA PRO A 831 -12.31 -22.00 29.48
C PRO A 831 -11.86 -21.77 30.93
N VAL A 832 -11.40 -20.55 31.24
CA VAL A 832 -10.91 -20.20 32.58
C VAL A 832 -12.08 -19.88 33.52
N LYS A 833 -12.00 -20.34 34.77
CA LYS A 833 -12.92 -19.97 35.84
C LYS A 833 -12.21 -19.12 36.90
N TRP A 834 -11.23 -18.32 36.51
CA TRP A 834 -10.44 -17.51 37.42
C TRP A 834 -11.19 -16.22 37.75
N ARG A 835 -11.07 -15.75 38.97
CA ARG A 835 -11.80 -14.56 39.44
C ARG A 835 -11.44 -13.30 38.67
N PHE A 836 -10.21 -13.21 38.20
CA PHE A 836 -9.64 -12.01 37.58
C PHE A 836 -9.47 -12.10 36.06
N VAL A 837 -9.61 -13.31 35.46
CA VAL A 837 -9.43 -13.52 34.03
C VAL A 837 -10.76 -13.95 33.42
N ARG A 838 -11.27 -13.18 32.51
CA ARG A 838 -12.54 -13.45 31.79
C ARG A 838 -12.34 -14.26 30.54
N ASN A 839 -11.25 -13.98 29.83
CA ASN A 839 -10.92 -14.68 28.59
C ASN A 839 -9.40 -14.85 28.48
N LEU A 840 -8.97 -16.04 28.09
CA LEU A 840 -7.57 -16.36 27.79
C LEU A 840 -7.53 -17.15 26.48
N ARG A 841 -6.91 -16.59 25.46
CA ARG A 841 -6.72 -17.26 24.17
C ARG A 841 -5.24 -17.40 23.87
N LEU A 842 -4.81 -18.60 23.50
CA LEU A 842 -3.50 -18.91 22.94
C LEU A 842 -3.63 -19.12 21.44
N SER A 843 -2.63 -18.72 20.68
CA SER A 843 -2.58 -18.94 19.24
C SER A 843 -1.18 -19.29 18.77
N ALA A 844 -1.12 -20.06 17.69
CA ALA A 844 0.10 -20.32 16.94
C ALA A 844 -0.17 -20.04 15.46
N SER A 845 0.76 -19.38 14.79
CA SER A 845 0.60 -18.99 13.38
C SER A 845 1.87 -19.26 12.59
N VAL A 846 1.67 -19.55 11.31
CA VAL A 846 2.73 -19.51 10.30
C VAL A 846 2.30 -18.50 9.26
N ASN A 847 3.11 -17.44 9.05
CA ASN A 847 2.87 -16.45 8.02
C ASN A 847 3.74 -16.74 6.80
N ASN A 848 3.26 -16.35 5.62
CA ASN A 848 3.90 -16.57 4.33
C ASN A 848 4.24 -18.05 4.11
N LEU A 849 3.21 -18.90 4.27
CA LEU A 849 3.36 -20.36 4.32
C LEU A 849 3.94 -20.91 3.01
N CYS A 850 3.38 -20.54 1.88
CA CYS A 850 3.90 -20.92 0.56
C CYS A 850 3.27 -20.08 -0.54
N THR A 851 4.01 -19.95 -1.65
CA THR A 851 3.55 -19.33 -2.89
C THR A 851 3.51 -20.38 -4.00
N ILE A 852 2.35 -20.57 -4.61
CA ILE A 852 2.13 -21.46 -5.76
C ILE A 852 2.24 -20.58 -7.01
N THR A 853 3.28 -20.80 -7.82
CA THR A 853 3.57 -20.00 -9.00
C THR A 853 4.36 -20.81 -10.03
N GLY A 854 4.31 -20.36 -11.27
CA GLY A 854 5.19 -20.83 -12.33
C GLY A 854 6.39 -19.92 -12.58
N TYR A 855 6.51 -18.79 -11.85
CA TYR A 855 7.61 -17.86 -11.95
C TYR A 855 8.91 -18.48 -11.42
N SER A 856 10.01 -18.33 -12.18
CA SER A 856 11.31 -18.97 -11.85
C SER A 856 12.12 -18.20 -10.81
N GLY A 857 11.95 -16.88 -10.69
CA GLY A 857 12.68 -16.02 -9.73
C GLY A 857 12.30 -16.25 -8.28
N LEU A 858 12.81 -15.40 -7.37
CA LEU A 858 12.63 -15.55 -5.92
C LEU A 858 11.16 -15.53 -5.52
N THR A 859 10.41 -14.54 -5.99
CA THR A 859 8.98 -14.38 -5.71
C THR A 859 8.29 -13.64 -6.85
N PRO A 860 7.05 -14.01 -7.21
CA PRO A 860 6.24 -13.23 -8.13
C PRO A 860 5.57 -12.02 -7.46
N MET A 861 5.69 -11.86 -6.15
CA MET A 861 5.11 -10.75 -5.38
C MET A 861 5.99 -9.49 -5.44
N ILE A 862 6.45 -9.15 -6.64
CA ILE A 862 7.14 -7.89 -6.93
C ILE A 862 6.12 -6.77 -7.16
N ASN A 863 6.60 -5.54 -7.36
CA ASN A 863 5.73 -4.41 -7.65
C ASN A 863 4.89 -4.64 -8.92
N SER A 864 3.59 -4.75 -8.75
CA SER A 864 2.59 -4.93 -9.82
C SER A 864 1.42 -3.94 -9.73
N SER A 865 1.55 -2.89 -8.92
CA SER A 865 0.46 -1.94 -8.64
C SER A 865 0.89 -0.48 -8.57
N VAL A 866 2.15 -0.20 -8.31
CA VAL A 866 2.69 1.16 -8.24
C VAL A 866 3.40 1.49 -9.54
N VAL A 867 2.90 2.48 -10.27
CA VAL A 867 3.51 2.95 -11.53
C VAL A 867 4.78 3.74 -11.21
N ASN A 868 5.91 3.07 -11.26
CA ASN A 868 7.23 3.61 -11.02
C ASN A 868 8.30 2.78 -11.75
N SER A 869 9.57 3.10 -11.54
CA SER A 869 10.71 2.45 -12.18
C SER A 869 10.95 0.98 -11.81
N THR A 870 10.15 0.40 -10.89
CA THR A 870 10.24 -1.02 -10.50
C THR A 870 9.04 -1.84 -10.96
N LEU A 871 8.07 -1.23 -11.65
CA LEU A 871 6.83 -1.91 -12.05
C LEU A 871 7.10 -3.10 -12.95
N GLY A 872 6.75 -4.30 -12.51
CA GLY A 872 6.84 -5.54 -13.28
C GLY A 872 8.26 -6.07 -13.53
N VAL A 873 9.27 -5.53 -12.87
CA VAL A 873 10.67 -5.91 -13.08
C VAL A 873 11.26 -6.52 -11.81
N ASP A 874 11.80 -7.73 -11.93
CA ASP A 874 12.68 -8.35 -10.94
C ASP A 874 14.13 -8.06 -11.35
N ASP A 875 14.77 -7.07 -10.72
CA ASP A 875 16.10 -6.60 -11.07
C ASP A 875 17.12 -6.81 -9.93
N LYS A 876 17.25 -8.03 -9.44
CA LYS A 876 18.29 -8.45 -8.46
C LYS A 876 18.17 -7.78 -7.08
N ASN A 877 17.07 -7.11 -6.80
CA ASN A 877 16.89 -6.27 -5.62
C ASN A 877 15.73 -6.74 -4.71
N THR A 878 15.26 -7.96 -4.93
CA THR A 878 14.14 -8.52 -4.19
C THR A 878 14.55 -8.90 -2.76
N PHE A 879 13.78 -8.44 -1.77
CA PHE A 879 13.98 -8.80 -0.37
C PHE A 879 13.86 -10.33 -0.18
N PRO A 880 14.70 -10.97 0.65
CA PRO A 880 14.70 -12.42 0.86
C PRO A 880 13.32 -12.94 1.28
N VAL A 881 12.91 -14.06 0.71
CA VAL A 881 11.60 -14.68 1.01
C VAL A 881 11.71 -15.51 2.29
N TYR A 882 10.92 -15.12 3.31
CA TYR A 882 10.97 -15.75 4.62
C TYR A 882 9.58 -16.18 5.11
N ARG A 883 9.56 -17.09 6.08
CA ARG A 883 8.38 -17.49 6.86
C ARG A 883 8.52 -17.00 8.28
N THR A 884 7.38 -16.61 8.87
CA THR A 884 7.32 -16.25 10.29
C THR A 884 6.52 -17.29 11.05
N TYR A 885 7.15 -17.91 12.04
CA TYR A 885 6.51 -18.83 12.99
C TYR A 885 6.25 -18.05 14.29
N SER A 886 5.00 -17.91 14.69
CA SER A 886 4.65 -17.07 15.83
C SER A 886 3.71 -17.75 16.82
N MET A 887 3.80 -17.32 18.07
CA MET A 887 2.87 -17.65 19.14
C MET A 887 2.27 -16.37 19.71
N GLY A 888 1.00 -16.43 20.08
CA GLY A 888 0.27 -15.28 20.61
C GLY A 888 -0.54 -15.64 21.86
N VAL A 889 -0.72 -14.65 22.72
CA VAL A 889 -1.58 -14.71 23.90
C VAL A 889 -2.45 -13.46 23.96
N SER A 890 -3.77 -13.65 24.12
CA SER A 890 -4.72 -12.58 24.37
C SER A 890 -5.44 -12.83 25.70
N ILE A 891 -5.42 -11.82 26.58
CA ILE A 891 -5.99 -11.92 27.94
C ILE A 891 -6.96 -10.77 28.15
N GLN A 892 -8.10 -11.07 28.70
CA GLN A 892 -9.05 -10.07 29.22
C GLN A 892 -9.26 -10.30 30.71
N PHE A 893 -9.02 -9.26 31.50
CA PHE A 893 -9.20 -9.23 32.95
C PHE A 893 -10.53 -8.65 33.37
#